data_16ab98e09c0c08eee6932bc650251c8c
#
_entry.id   16ab98e09c0c08eee6932bc650251c8c
#
_cell.length_a   1.000
_cell.length_b   1.000
_cell.length_c   1.000
_cell.angle_alpha   90.00
_cell.angle_beta   90.00
_cell.angle_gamma   90.00
#
_symmetry.space_group_name_H-M   'P 1'
#
loop_
_entity.id
_entity.type
_entity.pdbx_description
1 polymer ?
#
loop_
_entity_poly.entity_id
_entity_poly.type
_entity_poly.pdbx_seq_one_letter_code
_entity_poly.pdbx_strand_id
1 'polypeptide(L)'
;MYVNIPNRTRTNSRILLKDVLYAPSMGVTLVSISRITSAGSTVVFSGDLCRIYNKERTLVGEIKVKGGLYRVFYSKSGAEGYSAHVNEVLTIDELHRRLGHVSHERAKLLVKRGLVEGVELSASDETTVCESCESAKGMRKPITKVREGGRSPAIGDEIHSNLWGPAPVESINHKEYYVSFMDDHSRYTNVYFLRTKDETFNSYRTYEAWLSTQQKAKVKCLRSDRGGEYLSDEFSAYLKSAGTIRKLTVHDTPEHNGVSERLNRTIMEKVRAMLDDSGMPKFLWAEAVSHAVYLKNRTWTRTIGNTTPFEILHNRKPNIGNLHPWGCKVRVSREVDSKLESRSFIGRWMGFDEESRDGHRVYWPEKRKVSVERNIKFNFDSEEVIVGDLPLEGEQRVDERLSATEPEPTDQINHPGTVNSGIRQIGTENPPINVKDPEPSEGRGKRIRKETEYVRMLKEGSGVTGERGSILPKGMQHGTTAASEGPDVEQAMASVVGNMEGLEPSYAEAKRRPDWPKWEEAIQKELKGLNDSGTWRLVKHPPNTNIVDSKWVFRIKKNAAGEVDKYKARLVARGFTQIYGVDYYETYSPVARLASFRLLMAIAARNGWALDNFDFDQAFLNSKLGDDEIIYLEQPPGYETKDREVWVYRLLKALYGLKQGSKNWYDALYKALSELGFTRSEADHGVFFKRIGGDIIILAIHVDDGMVTGNNVALIKKFKEDMNKKYKLTDLGPVCSLLGIKVARDLVEKKISLSQQAYIEAIITKFNFDDLKPSAIPMDPSAPLSKSQSLTKLEDIAKMRNVPYREAVGSLMYAAMGTRPDIAFATLTVAQYSENPGWKHWEAVKRIFRYLLGTKKWELTYGGNDRGLVGYVDADGASQDHRRAISGYVFMVDGGAVSWSSKKQELVTLSTTEAEYVAATHAAKEAIWLRRLLTELFGSISTPTTLFSDSKSAICLAHDGHYHARTKHIDIRYHFIRYIIEAGTIKLVYCSTDDMTADTLTKALPSVKAKHFASALGLSTV
;
A
#
# COMPACT_ATOMS: atom_id res chain seq x y z
N MET A 1 42.23 12.17 -2.64
CA MET A 1 42.60 10.79 -3.06
C MET A 1 43.97 10.80 -3.67
N TYR A 2 44.89 9.93 -3.23
CA TYR A 2 46.19 9.79 -3.88
C TYR A 2 46.15 8.73 -4.97
N VAL A 3 46.66 9.06 -6.15
CA VAL A 3 46.74 8.15 -7.30
C VAL A 3 48.22 8.01 -7.69
N ASN A 4 48.64 6.78 -7.93
CA ASN A 4 49.99 6.48 -8.45
C ASN A 4 49.90 6.39 -9.99
N ILE A 5 50.59 7.28 -10.66
CA ILE A 5 50.66 7.29 -12.13
C ILE A 5 52.04 6.77 -12.57
N PRO A 6 52.10 5.82 -13.50
CA PRO A 6 53.37 5.34 -14.02
C PRO A 6 54.16 6.48 -14.64
N ASN A 7 55.52 6.51 -14.37
CA ASN A 7 56.46 7.45 -14.98
C ASN A 7 57.57 6.63 -15.69
N ARG A 8 58.17 7.19 -16.76
CA ARG A 8 59.21 6.53 -17.57
C ARG A 8 60.46 6.04 -16.76
N THR A 9 60.68 6.60 -15.58
CA THR A 9 61.87 6.33 -14.73
C THR A 9 61.67 5.21 -13.71
N ARG A 10 60.74 4.26 -13.92
CA ARG A 10 60.42 3.12 -13.00
C ARG A 10 59.91 3.49 -11.61
N THR A 11 59.72 4.77 -11.32
CA THR A 11 59.09 5.27 -10.08
C THR A 11 57.71 5.79 -10.39
N ASN A 12 56.68 5.31 -9.66
CA ASN A 12 55.35 5.88 -9.77
C ASN A 12 55.28 7.26 -9.13
N SER A 13 54.80 8.25 -9.89
CA SER A 13 54.52 9.58 -9.32
C SER A 13 53.21 9.54 -8.52
N ARG A 14 53.23 9.98 -7.30
CA ARG A 14 52.04 10.05 -6.42
C ARG A 14 51.40 11.42 -6.54
N ILE A 15 50.20 11.47 -7.10
CA ILE A 15 49.46 12.73 -7.27
C ILE A 15 48.26 12.76 -6.32
N LEU A 16 48.08 13.90 -5.63
CA LEU A 16 46.90 14.15 -4.81
C LEU A 16 45.79 14.74 -5.66
N LEU A 17 44.71 13.99 -5.89
CA LEU A 17 43.48 14.46 -6.50
C LEU A 17 42.61 15.04 -5.38
N LYS A 18 42.28 16.34 -5.49
CA LYS A 18 41.31 17.02 -4.63
C LYS A 18 39.93 16.97 -5.28
N ASP A 19 38.89 17.07 -4.51
CA ASP A 19 37.49 17.13 -4.95
C ASP A 19 37.11 15.98 -5.93
N VAL A 20 37.49 14.76 -5.60
CA VAL A 20 37.16 13.56 -6.38
C VAL A 20 35.71 13.19 -6.11
N LEU A 21 34.87 13.21 -7.16
CA LEU A 21 33.50 12.68 -7.09
C LEU A 21 33.56 11.15 -7.13
N TYR A 22 32.94 10.53 -6.15
CA TYR A 22 32.80 9.10 -6.07
C TYR A 22 31.40 8.69 -6.58
N ALA A 23 31.35 8.00 -7.69
CA ALA A 23 30.12 7.45 -8.26
C ALA A 23 30.18 5.93 -8.20
N PRO A 24 29.63 5.27 -7.16
CA PRO A 24 29.72 3.81 -6.95
C PRO A 24 29.14 3.00 -8.12
N SER A 25 28.11 3.51 -8.77
CA SER A 25 27.44 2.88 -9.91
C SER A 25 28.29 2.84 -11.19
N MET A 26 29.37 3.61 -11.30
CA MET A 26 30.18 3.66 -12.50
C MET A 26 31.33 2.64 -12.56
N GLY A 27 31.60 1.93 -11.48
CA GLY A 27 32.66 0.91 -11.41
C GLY A 27 34.08 1.41 -11.68
N VAL A 28 34.24 2.68 -12.07
CA VAL A 28 35.52 3.33 -12.40
C VAL A 28 35.54 4.76 -11.86
N THR A 29 36.68 5.22 -11.38
CA THR A 29 36.86 6.63 -10.99
C THR A 29 37.30 7.43 -12.21
N LEU A 30 36.52 8.41 -12.61
CA LEU A 30 36.84 9.34 -13.69
C LEU A 30 37.64 10.52 -13.16
N VAL A 31 38.75 10.84 -13.82
CA VAL A 31 39.58 12.02 -13.49
C VAL A 31 39.34 13.09 -14.54
N SER A 32 38.85 14.27 -14.10
CA SER A 32 38.57 15.38 -14.99
C SER A 32 39.88 16.00 -15.51
N ILE A 33 40.06 16.00 -16.83
CA ILE A 33 41.19 16.63 -17.50
C ILE A 33 41.17 18.12 -17.29
N SER A 34 39.99 18.75 -17.37
CA SER A 34 39.86 20.21 -17.18
C SER A 34 40.32 20.65 -15.78
N ARG A 35 40.08 19.84 -14.72
CA ARG A 35 40.56 20.16 -13.38
C ARG A 35 42.09 19.96 -13.24
N ILE A 36 42.68 18.99 -13.95
CA ILE A 36 44.13 18.83 -14.01
C ILE A 36 44.76 20.06 -14.67
N THR A 37 44.21 20.54 -15.79
CA THR A 37 44.72 21.70 -16.49
C THR A 37 44.50 23.02 -15.72
N SER A 38 43.33 23.19 -15.08
CA SER A 38 43.05 24.35 -14.21
C SER A 38 43.97 24.41 -12.99
N ALA A 39 44.48 23.27 -12.52
CA ALA A 39 45.51 23.21 -11.49
C ALA A 39 46.92 23.59 -11.99
N GLY A 40 47.03 23.99 -13.26
CA GLY A 40 48.30 24.43 -13.88
C GLY A 40 49.17 23.30 -14.45
N SER A 41 48.64 22.08 -14.58
CA SER A 41 49.30 20.95 -15.22
C SER A 41 48.86 20.86 -16.70
N THR A 42 49.76 20.39 -17.57
CA THR A 42 49.44 20.20 -19.00
C THR A 42 49.23 18.70 -19.27
N VAL A 43 48.12 18.38 -19.92
CA VAL A 43 47.81 17.00 -20.36
C VAL A 43 47.92 16.95 -21.88
N VAL A 44 48.79 16.02 -22.35
CA VAL A 44 49.04 15.82 -23.79
C VAL A 44 48.67 14.41 -24.19
N PHE A 45 47.80 14.31 -25.17
CA PHE A 45 47.46 13.01 -25.80
C PHE A 45 48.25 12.87 -27.11
N SER A 46 48.94 11.76 -27.29
CA SER A 46 49.72 11.49 -28.49
C SER A 46 49.68 9.98 -28.77
N GLY A 47 48.92 9.57 -29.77
CA GLY A 47 48.66 8.15 -30.07
C GLY A 47 48.03 7.46 -28.86
N ASP A 48 48.57 6.31 -28.47
CA ASP A 48 48.10 5.50 -27.37
C ASP A 48 48.54 5.98 -25.97
N LEU A 49 49.07 7.20 -25.86
CA LEU A 49 49.68 7.71 -24.63
C LEU A 49 49.05 9.04 -24.19
N CYS A 50 48.68 9.10 -22.90
CA CYS A 50 48.34 10.31 -22.20
C CYS A 50 49.51 10.71 -21.28
N ARG A 51 50.10 11.89 -21.47
CA ARG A 51 51.20 12.43 -20.68
C ARG A 51 50.76 13.63 -19.88
N ILE A 52 51.10 13.63 -18.60
CA ILE A 52 50.79 14.73 -17.67
C ILE A 52 52.09 15.42 -17.27
N TYR A 53 52.15 16.72 -17.49
CA TYR A 53 53.30 17.58 -17.13
C TYR A 53 52.88 18.55 -16.01
N ASN A 54 53.75 18.81 -15.08
CA ASN A 54 53.55 19.88 -14.08
C ASN A 54 53.73 21.28 -14.65
N LYS A 55 53.61 22.32 -13.81
CA LYS A 55 53.80 23.72 -14.18
C LYS A 55 55.19 24.03 -14.74
N GLU A 56 56.21 23.24 -14.29
CA GLU A 56 57.59 23.36 -14.74
C GLU A 56 57.92 22.49 -15.96
N ARG A 57 56.88 21.99 -16.67
CA ARG A 57 56.96 21.13 -17.88
C ARG A 57 57.71 19.80 -17.64
N THR A 58 57.82 19.37 -16.39
CA THR A 58 58.36 18.03 -16.07
C THR A 58 57.33 16.98 -16.22
N LEU A 59 57.62 15.82 -16.84
CA LEU A 59 56.73 14.71 -17.01
C LEU A 59 56.40 14.08 -15.66
N VAL A 60 55.16 14.17 -15.20
CA VAL A 60 54.67 13.65 -13.94
C VAL A 60 54.12 12.24 -14.10
N GLY A 61 53.57 11.93 -15.26
CA GLY A 61 53.02 10.60 -15.53
C GLY A 61 52.72 10.32 -17.01
N GLU A 62 52.81 9.04 -17.36
CA GLU A 62 52.51 8.54 -18.71
C GLU A 62 51.55 7.35 -18.59
N ILE A 63 50.39 7.42 -19.20
CA ILE A 63 49.32 6.43 -19.10
C ILE A 63 49.06 5.90 -20.53
N LYS A 64 49.12 4.57 -20.70
CA LYS A 64 48.74 3.93 -21.94
C LYS A 64 47.23 3.70 -22.03
N VAL A 65 46.68 3.84 -23.26
CA VAL A 65 45.29 3.47 -23.50
C VAL A 65 45.12 1.96 -23.36
N LYS A 66 44.04 1.53 -22.75
CA LYS A 66 43.68 0.12 -22.66
C LYS A 66 42.14 0.02 -22.79
N GLY A 67 41.70 -0.63 -23.85
CA GLY A 67 40.28 -0.73 -24.16
C GLY A 67 39.60 0.64 -24.38
N GLY A 68 40.24 1.54 -25.15
CA GLY A 68 39.71 2.87 -25.46
C GLY A 68 39.76 3.90 -24.32
N LEU A 69 40.30 3.54 -23.17
CA LEU A 69 40.34 4.42 -21.97
C LEU A 69 41.76 4.52 -21.40
N TYR A 70 42.16 5.69 -20.93
CA TYR A 70 43.42 5.90 -20.19
C TYR A 70 43.16 5.55 -18.73
N ARG A 71 43.56 4.33 -18.32
CA ARG A 71 43.28 3.78 -16.99
C ARG A 71 44.50 3.86 -16.06
N VAL A 72 44.30 4.37 -14.87
CA VAL A 72 45.28 4.36 -13.77
C VAL A 72 44.84 3.29 -12.78
N PHE A 73 45.73 2.35 -12.49
CA PHE A 73 45.45 1.28 -11.54
C PHE A 73 45.90 1.69 -10.14
N TYR A 74 45.00 1.55 -9.15
CA TYR A 74 45.34 1.69 -7.76
C TYR A 74 45.89 0.37 -7.23
N SER A 75 47.14 0.33 -6.82
CA SER A 75 47.72 -0.82 -6.11
C SER A 75 47.68 -0.52 -4.61
N LYS A 76 46.95 -1.29 -3.84
CA LYS A 76 47.14 -1.40 -2.39
C LYS A 76 48.45 -2.15 -2.15
N SER A 77 49.57 -1.47 -2.05
CA SER A 77 50.76 -2.06 -1.51
C SER A 77 50.96 -1.61 -0.06
N GLY A 78 51.19 -2.58 0.79
CA GLY A 78 51.32 -2.60 2.22
C GLY A 78 51.86 -1.37 2.91
N ALA A 79 51.27 -1.07 4.00
CA ALA A 79 51.88 -0.41 5.16
C ALA A 79 51.24 -1.01 6.40
N GLU A 80 52.10 -1.54 7.23
CA GLU A 80 51.79 -1.99 8.57
C GLU A 80 51.22 -0.85 9.42
N GLY A 81 50.19 -1.18 10.23
CA GLY A 81 49.95 -0.60 11.51
C GLY A 81 49.71 0.89 11.61
N TYR A 82 48.51 1.32 11.18
CA TYR A 82 47.62 2.27 11.85
C TYR A 82 46.24 2.07 11.28
N SER A 83 45.35 1.56 12.11
CA SER A 83 43.91 1.51 11.80
C SER A 83 43.38 2.95 11.82
N ALA A 84 43.63 3.70 10.76
CA ALA A 84 42.86 4.88 10.47
C ALA A 84 41.47 4.36 10.03
N HIS A 85 40.47 4.51 10.86
CA HIS A 85 39.07 4.32 10.48
C HIS A 85 38.80 5.29 9.33
N VAL A 86 38.75 4.77 8.10
CA VAL A 86 38.31 5.56 6.97
C VAL A 86 36.81 5.68 7.13
N ASN A 87 36.34 6.89 7.49
CA ASN A 87 34.93 7.17 7.57
C ASN A 87 34.32 6.95 6.19
N GLU A 88 33.27 6.12 6.12
CA GLU A 88 32.49 5.93 4.90
C GLU A 88 31.62 7.17 4.68
N VAL A 89 31.69 7.79 3.51
CA VAL A 89 30.87 8.96 3.17
C VAL A 89 29.55 8.48 2.62
N LEU A 90 28.45 8.77 3.34
CA LEU A 90 27.10 8.35 3.03
C LEU A 90 26.21 9.55 2.70
N THR A 91 25.21 9.33 1.85
CA THR A 91 24.08 10.25 1.75
C THR A 91 23.21 10.13 2.99
N ILE A 92 22.46 11.19 3.31
CA ILE A 92 21.56 11.17 4.46
C ILE A 92 20.45 10.12 4.29
N ASP A 93 19.98 9.86 3.07
CA ASP A 93 18.97 8.87 2.76
C ASP A 93 19.51 7.44 2.91
N GLU A 94 20.76 7.21 2.53
CA GLU A 94 21.40 5.92 2.75
C GLU A 94 21.64 5.64 4.22
N LEU A 95 22.13 6.64 4.98
CA LEU A 95 22.28 6.53 6.43
C LEU A 95 20.92 6.31 7.11
N HIS A 96 19.87 6.99 6.66
CA HIS A 96 18.49 6.79 7.11
C HIS A 96 18.04 5.32 6.95
N ARG A 97 18.27 4.71 5.77
CA ARG A 97 17.96 3.30 5.51
C ARG A 97 18.82 2.34 6.32
N ARG A 98 20.12 2.58 6.42
CA ARG A 98 21.04 1.75 7.22
C ARG A 98 20.72 1.78 8.71
N LEU A 99 20.18 2.89 9.21
CA LEU A 99 19.72 3.04 10.59
C LEU A 99 18.28 2.58 10.82
N GLY A 100 17.72 1.79 9.90
CA GLY A 100 16.34 1.26 9.99
C GLY A 100 15.32 2.37 10.04
N HIS A 101 15.41 3.27 9.08
CA HIS A 101 14.46 4.37 8.85
C HIS A 101 14.32 5.37 10.02
N VAL A 102 15.43 5.68 10.70
CA VAL A 102 15.49 6.76 11.67
C VAL A 102 15.33 8.10 10.96
N SER A 103 14.64 9.09 11.56
CA SER A 103 14.43 10.37 10.87
C SER A 103 15.75 11.03 10.44
N HIS A 104 15.76 11.64 9.25
CA HIS A 104 16.93 12.32 8.66
C HIS A 104 17.57 13.32 9.63
N GLU A 105 16.77 14.08 10.38
CA GLU A 105 17.28 15.01 11.40
C GLU A 105 18.06 14.29 12.51
N ARG A 106 17.56 13.15 12.96
CA ARG A 106 18.26 12.35 14.00
C ARG A 106 19.53 11.71 13.46
N ALA A 107 19.51 11.25 12.22
CA ALA A 107 20.68 10.69 11.55
C ALA A 107 21.75 11.77 11.35
N LYS A 108 21.38 12.98 10.89
CA LYS A 108 22.29 14.14 10.79
C LYS A 108 22.88 14.52 12.15
N LEU A 109 22.06 14.59 13.20
CA LEU A 109 22.53 14.92 14.54
C LEU A 109 23.47 13.87 15.13
N LEU A 110 23.25 12.60 14.82
CA LEU A 110 24.10 11.50 15.28
C LEU A 110 25.54 11.67 14.80
N VAL A 111 25.73 11.97 13.52
CA VAL A 111 27.05 12.21 12.92
C VAL A 111 27.61 13.57 13.32
N LYS A 112 26.82 14.65 13.21
CA LYS A 112 27.26 16.02 13.52
C LYS A 112 27.74 16.21 14.96
N ARG A 113 27.14 15.47 15.92
CA ARG A 113 27.55 15.51 17.35
C ARG A 113 28.68 14.54 17.67
N GLY A 114 29.20 13.81 16.69
CA GLY A 114 30.25 12.83 16.87
C GLY A 114 29.89 11.70 17.85
N LEU A 115 28.64 11.29 17.86
CA LEU A 115 28.12 10.21 18.73
C LEU A 115 28.35 8.81 18.13
N VAL A 116 28.82 8.75 16.89
CA VAL A 116 29.17 7.52 16.16
C VAL A 116 30.48 7.73 15.42
N GLU A 117 31.13 6.63 15.09
CA GLU A 117 32.39 6.59 14.32
C GLU A 117 32.17 5.77 13.03
N GLY A 118 33.02 5.95 12.03
CA GLY A 118 33.05 5.16 10.81
C GLY A 118 32.20 5.69 9.66
N VAL A 119 31.50 6.82 9.83
CA VAL A 119 30.71 7.44 8.76
C VAL A 119 30.84 8.95 8.76
N GLU A 120 30.80 9.54 7.56
CA GLU A 120 30.65 10.97 7.29
C GLU A 120 29.49 11.21 6.35
N LEU A 121 28.79 12.33 6.49
CA LEU A 121 27.71 12.69 5.59
C LEU A 121 28.23 13.46 4.39
N SER A 122 27.72 13.10 3.21
CA SER A 122 27.96 13.86 1.98
C SER A 122 27.35 15.26 2.11
N ALA A 123 27.93 16.25 1.43
CA ALA A 123 27.50 17.65 1.51
C ALA A 123 26.14 17.95 0.82
N SER A 124 25.46 16.98 0.25
CA SER A 124 24.13 17.17 -0.36
C SER A 124 23.07 17.26 0.73
N ASP A 125 22.37 18.38 0.82
CA ASP A 125 21.25 18.61 1.75
C ASP A 125 19.89 18.06 1.23
N GLU A 126 19.86 17.40 0.09
CA GLU A 126 18.65 16.83 -0.49
C GLU A 126 18.22 15.57 0.30
N THR A 127 17.10 15.70 1.00
CA THR A 127 16.44 14.57 1.66
C THR A 127 15.26 14.12 0.83
N THR A 128 15.24 12.86 0.41
CA THR A 128 14.09 12.27 -0.28
C THR A 128 13.07 11.78 0.74
N VAL A 129 11.78 11.81 0.37
CA VAL A 129 10.72 11.26 1.22
C VAL A 129 10.78 9.74 1.10
N CYS A 130 11.01 9.07 2.22
CA CYS A 130 11.03 7.61 2.26
C CYS A 130 9.59 7.08 2.32
N GLU A 131 9.12 6.43 1.25
CA GLU A 131 7.77 5.86 1.16
C GLU A 131 7.49 4.83 2.26
N SER A 132 8.46 3.98 2.57
CA SER A 132 8.36 3.00 3.66
C SER A 132 8.17 3.66 5.02
N CYS A 133 8.78 4.85 5.25
CA CYS A 133 8.55 5.63 6.46
C CYS A 133 7.16 6.25 6.50
N GLU A 134 6.65 6.77 5.40
CA GLU A 134 5.29 7.32 5.34
C GLU A 134 4.24 6.23 5.56
N SER A 135 4.40 5.09 4.90
CA SER A 135 3.52 3.94 5.07
C SER A 135 3.53 3.39 6.52
N ALA A 136 4.72 3.33 7.15
CA ALA A 136 4.88 2.75 8.48
C ALA A 136 4.54 3.71 9.64
N LYS A 137 4.64 5.04 9.44
CA LYS A 137 4.55 6.06 10.50
C LYS A 137 3.27 6.89 10.49
N GLY A 138 2.25 6.54 9.71
CA GLY A 138 0.95 7.22 9.68
C GLY A 138 0.34 7.36 11.08
N MET A 139 0.41 8.55 11.71
CA MET A 139 0.15 8.75 13.15
C MET A 139 -1.05 9.62 13.48
N ARG A 140 -1.79 9.21 14.52
CA ARG A 140 -2.64 10.11 15.33
C ARG A 140 -1.76 11.05 16.18
N LYS A 141 -2.19 12.32 16.34
CA LYS A 141 -1.47 13.33 17.16
C LYS A 141 -1.22 12.83 18.59
N PRO A 142 0.01 12.98 19.12
CA PRO A 142 0.32 12.59 20.49
C PRO A 142 -0.20 13.62 21.49
N ILE A 143 -0.73 13.10 22.59
CA ILE A 143 -1.05 13.92 23.79
C ILE A 143 0.25 14.10 24.56
N THR A 144 0.65 15.34 24.75
CA THR A 144 1.85 15.68 25.54
C THR A 144 1.56 15.54 27.03
N LYS A 145 2.26 14.66 27.71
CA LYS A 145 2.25 14.61 29.18
C LYS A 145 3.69 14.63 29.70
N VAL A 146 3.94 15.51 30.64
CA VAL A 146 5.21 15.66 31.35
C VAL A 146 5.31 14.55 32.42
N ARG A 147 6.44 13.83 32.47
CA ARG A 147 6.70 12.81 33.50
C ARG A 147 6.93 13.54 34.85
N GLU A 148 6.16 13.19 35.88
CA GLU A 148 6.47 13.55 37.25
C GLU A 148 7.55 12.60 37.80
N GLY A 149 8.70 13.15 38.22
CA GLY A 149 9.86 12.44 38.77
C GLY A 149 11.08 12.37 37.84
N GLY A 150 12.28 12.40 38.42
CA GLY A 150 13.55 12.29 37.73
C GLY A 150 13.81 10.89 37.14
N ARG A 151 14.82 10.81 36.25
CA ARG A 151 15.33 9.52 35.72
C ARG A 151 16.10 8.77 36.83
N SER A 152 16.13 7.44 36.67
CA SER A 152 16.97 6.59 37.55
C SER A 152 18.42 6.95 37.44
N PRO A 153 19.12 7.12 38.59
CA PRO A 153 20.49 7.62 38.62
C PRO A 153 21.52 6.59 38.12
N ALA A 154 21.26 5.28 38.20
CA ALA A 154 22.17 4.24 37.82
C ALA A 154 21.51 3.11 37.01
N ILE A 155 22.38 2.34 36.32
CA ILE A 155 21.98 1.13 35.58
C ILE A 155 21.39 0.10 36.55
N GLY A 156 20.25 -0.48 36.21
CA GLY A 156 19.56 -1.48 37.03
C GLY A 156 18.59 -0.90 38.08
N ASP A 157 18.59 0.41 38.32
CA ASP A 157 17.70 1.03 39.30
C ASP A 157 16.22 0.84 38.97
N GLU A 158 15.83 1.02 37.69
CA GLU A 158 14.48 0.74 37.20
C GLU A 158 14.53 0.14 35.81
N ILE A 159 13.93 -1.02 35.61
CA ILE A 159 13.79 -1.71 34.33
C ILE A 159 12.32 -1.67 33.90
N HIS A 160 12.08 -1.16 32.70
CA HIS A 160 10.78 -1.17 32.08
C HIS A 160 10.63 -2.43 31.23
N SER A 161 9.54 -3.17 31.43
CA SER A 161 9.23 -4.37 30.67
C SER A 161 7.87 -4.26 30.01
N ASN A 162 7.75 -4.85 28.83
CA ASN A 162 6.48 -4.98 28.13
C ASN A 162 6.53 -6.17 27.18
N LEU A 163 5.45 -6.91 27.13
CA LEU A 163 5.24 -7.99 26.19
C LEU A 163 4.49 -7.49 24.95
N TRP A 164 4.96 -7.89 23.78
CA TRP A 164 4.30 -7.62 22.51
C TRP A 164 3.91 -8.94 21.84
N GLY A 165 2.72 -8.98 21.26
CA GLY A 165 2.17 -10.14 20.54
C GLY A 165 0.73 -10.48 20.99
N PRO A 166 0.11 -11.51 20.39
CA PRO A 166 0.73 -12.40 19.42
C PRO A 166 0.97 -11.72 18.07
N ALA A 167 2.05 -12.10 17.42
CA ALA A 167 2.33 -11.66 16.07
C ALA A 167 1.28 -12.24 15.10
N PRO A 168 0.84 -11.49 14.08
CA PRO A 168 -0.12 -12.01 13.10
C PRO A 168 0.44 -13.17 12.25
N VAL A 169 1.75 -13.37 12.27
CA VAL A 169 2.47 -14.46 11.56
C VAL A 169 3.57 -14.96 12.48
N GLU A 170 3.65 -16.27 12.67
CA GLU A 170 4.79 -16.89 13.36
C GLU A 170 6.12 -16.51 12.72
N SER A 171 7.16 -16.32 13.54
CA SER A 171 8.51 -16.12 13.02
C SER A 171 9.09 -17.40 12.42
N ILE A 172 10.18 -17.27 11.67
CA ILE A 172 10.91 -18.41 11.10
C ILE A 172 11.36 -19.44 12.15
N ASN A 173 11.44 -19.03 13.43
CA ASN A 173 11.81 -19.88 14.57
C ASN A 173 10.60 -20.19 15.46
N HIS A 174 9.39 -20.16 14.93
CA HIS A 174 8.14 -20.47 15.63
C HIS A 174 7.91 -19.63 16.89
N LYS A 175 8.18 -18.33 16.83
CA LYS A 175 7.92 -17.38 17.91
C LYS A 175 6.76 -16.47 17.54
N GLU A 176 5.88 -16.21 18.51
CA GLU A 176 4.69 -15.36 18.36
C GLU A 176 4.75 -14.06 19.16
N TYR A 177 5.62 -14.01 20.17
CA TYR A 177 5.75 -12.89 21.09
C TYR A 177 7.20 -12.44 21.20
N TYR A 178 7.42 -11.22 21.66
CA TYR A 178 8.68 -10.82 22.27
C TYR A 178 8.43 -10.00 23.53
N VAL A 179 9.30 -10.18 24.53
CA VAL A 179 9.36 -9.34 25.72
C VAL A 179 10.57 -8.42 25.62
N SER A 180 10.38 -7.14 25.96
CA SER A 180 11.43 -6.14 25.99
C SER A 180 11.77 -5.74 27.43
N PHE A 181 13.06 -5.62 27.74
CA PHE A 181 13.58 -5.07 28.98
C PHE A 181 14.43 -3.84 28.67
N MET A 182 14.03 -2.68 29.16
CA MET A 182 14.73 -1.43 28.92
C MET A 182 15.14 -0.79 30.24
N ASP A 183 16.41 -0.57 30.43
CA ASP A 183 16.95 0.17 31.56
C ASP A 183 16.60 1.67 31.47
N ASP A 184 16.05 2.24 32.54
CA ASP A 184 15.61 3.65 32.58
C ASP A 184 16.80 4.62 32.51
N HIS A 185 17.94 4.25 33.07
CA HIS A 185 19.14 5.10 33.08
C HIS A 185 19.77 5.19 31.69
N SER A 186 20.15 4.08 31.11
CA SER A 186 20.88 4.01 29.84
C SER A 186 19.96 4.02 28.62
N ARG A 187 18.69 3.69 28.79
CA ARG A 187 17.74 3.40 27.70
C ARG A 187 18.15 2.21 26.83
N TYR A 188 19.14 1.44 27.24
CA TYR A 188 19.53 0.22 26.55
C TYR A 188 18.40 -0.80 26.64
N THR A 189 18.14 -1.49 25.55
CA THR A 189 17.01 -2.42 25.42
C THR A 189 17.50 -3.78 25.00
N ASN A 190 17.05 -4.82 25.70
CA ASN A 190 17.18 -6.22 25.29
C ASN A 190 15.80 -6.76 24.93
N VAL A 191 15.73 -7.67 23.97
CA VAL A 191 14.50 -8.38 23.59
C VAL A 191 14.72 -9.87 23.58
N TYR A 192 13.69 -10.61 23.98
CA TYR A 192 13.66 -12.08 23.97
C TYR A 192 12.40 -12.53 23.24
N PHE A 193 12.55 -13.50 22.35
CA PHE A 193 11.46 -14.03 21.54
C PHE A 193 10.85 -15.27 22.20
N LEU A 194 9.52 -15.29 22.28
CA LEU A 194 8.76 -16.30 23.04
C LEU A 194 7.76 -17.02 22.12
N ARG A 195 7.50 -18.28 22.40
CA ARG A 195 6.37 -19.02 21.79
C ARG A 195 5.07 -18.69 22.53
N THR A 196 5.14 -18.74 23.86
CA THR A 196 4.00 -18.47 24.75
C THR A 196 4.34 -17.36 25.72
N LYS A 197 3.33 -16.71 26.28
CA LYS A 197 3.51 -15.62 27.26
C LYS A 197 4.18 -16.11 28.54
N ASP A 198 4.02 -17.36 28.90
CA ASP A 198 4.56 -17.95 30.12
C ASP A 198 6.10 -17.97 30.13
N GLU A 199 6.73 -17.96 28.96
CA GLU A 199 8.21 -17.86 28.85
C GLU A 199 8.77 -16.51 29.35
N THR A 200 7.92 -15.52 29.68
CA THR A 200 8.33 -14.16 30.13
C THR A 200 9.18 -14.21 31.40
N PHE A 201 8.83 -15.05 32.34
CA PHE A 201 9.58 -15.19 33.59
C PHE A 201 11.00 -15.73 33.36
N ASN A 202 11.16 -16.77 32.55
CA ASN A 202 12.47 -17.31 32.21
C ASN A 202 13.33 -16.28 31.45
N SER A 203 12.72 -15.48 30.57
CA SER A 203 13.39 -14.40 29.86
C SER A 203 13.87 -13.29 30.80
N TYR A 204 13.07 -12.98 31.84
CA TYR A 204 13.49 -12.04 32.88
C TYR A 204 14.71 -12.56 33.64
N ARG A 205 14.74 -13.82 34.04
CA ARG A 205 15.91 -14.43 34.72
C ARG A 205 17.16 -14.38 33.85
N THR A 206 17.02 -14.63 32.55
CA THR A 206 18.13 -14.54 31.59
C THR A 206 18.64 -13.11 31.49
N TYR A 207 17.74 -12.12 31.40
CA TYR A 207 18.10 -10.70 31.38
C TYR A 207 18.80 -10.26 32.68
N GLU A 208 18.27 -10.65 33.84
CA GLU A 208 18.86 -10.30 35.17
C GLU A 208 20.23 -10.91 35.33
N ALA A 209 20.45 -12.16 34.94
CA ALA A 209 21.74 -12.82 34.93
C ALA A 209 22.74 -12.10 34.02
N TRP A 210 22.30 -11.71 32.81
CA TRP A 210 23.09 -10.92 31.88
C TRP A 210 23.49 -9.57 32.48
N LEU A 211 22.52 -8.83 33.05
CA LEU A 211 22.79 -7.51 33.66
C LEU A 211 23.77 -7.63 34.81
N SER A 212 23.60 -8.63 35.67
CA SER A 212 24.49 -8.88 36.82
C SER A 212 25.90 -9.24 36.40
N THR A 213 26.05 -10.05 35.35
CA THR A 213 27.36 -10.55 34.89
C THR A 213 28.08 -9.52 34.03
N GLN A 214 27.39 -8.93 33.06
CA GLN A 214 28.02 -8.05 32.08
C GLN A 214 28.16 -6.59 32.58
N GLN A 215 27.21 -6.12 33.42
CA GLN A 215 27.18 -4.75 33.89
C GLN A 215 27.44 -4.60 35.39
N LYS A 216 27.61 -5.70 36.11
CA LYS A 216 27.76 -5.74 37.57
C LYS A 216 26.66 -4.97 38.33
N ALA A 217 25.46 -4.91 37.72
CA ALA A 217 24.31 -4.20 38.24
C ALA A 217 23.20 -5.18 38.61
N LYS A 218 22.41 -4.88 39.64
CA LYS A 218 21.24 -5.65 40.04
C LYS A 218 19.96 -4.91 39.66
N VAL A 219 18.92 -5.64 39.32
CA VAL A 219 17.61 -5.04 39.13
C VAL A 219 17.00 -4.68 40.47
N LYS A 220 16.89 -3.37 40.75
CA LYS A 220 16.26 -2.90 42.00
C LYS A 220 14.74 -2.78 41.84
N CYS A 221 14.26 -2.39 40.67
CA CYS A 221 12.87 -2.20 40.41
C CYS A 221 12.50 -2.71 38.98
N LEU A 222 11.47 -3.54 38.92
CA LEU A 222 10.84 -3.97 37.64
C LEU A 222 9.49 -3.25 37.48
N ARG A 223 9.33 -2.48 36.42
CA ARG A 223 8.09 -1.83 36.03
C ARG A 223 7.47 -2.56 34.84
N SER A 224 6.27 -3.07 35.01
CA SER A 224 5.50 -3.75 33.97
C SER A 224 4.02 -3.34 34.01
N ASP A 225 3.26 -3.77 33.01
CA ASP A 225 1.80 -3.76 33.09
C ASP A 225 1.29 -4.87 34.03
N ARG A 226 -0.04 -5.02 34.06
CA ARG A 226 -0.70 -6.06 34.88
C ARG A 226 -1.05 -7.31 34.06
N GLY A 227 -0.26 -7.61 33.03
CA GLY A 227 -0.41 -8.85 32.29
C GLY A 227 -0.27 -10.05 33.20
N GLY A 228 -1.07 -11.11 32.97
CA GLY A 228 -1.04 -12.34 33.80
C GLY A 228 0.35 -12.96 33.84
N GLU A 229 1.16 -12.80 32.79
CA GLU A 229 2.55 -13.26 32.69
C GLU A 229 3.49 -12.63 33.72
N TYR A 230 3.19 -11.43 34.24
CA TYR A 230 3.97 -10.78 35.29
C TYR A 230 3.38 -11.03 36.68
N LEU A 231 2.17 -11.55 36.79
CA LEU A 231 1.45 -11.73 38.05
C LEU A 231 1.51 -13.14 38.60
N SER A 232 2.19 -14.08 37.90
CA SER A 232 2.29 -15.47 38.38
C SER A 232 2.94 -15.54 39.77
N ASP A 233 2.50 -16.50 40.58
CA ASP A 233 3.01 -16.70 41.95
C ASP A 233 4.51 -16.99 41.94
N GLU A 234 4.99 -17.79 40.97
CA GLU A 234 6.39 -18.11 40.79
C GLU A 234 7.24 -16.85 40.53
N PHE A 235 6.82 -15.98 39.61
CA PHE A 235 7.51 -14.73 39.33
C PHE A 235 7.49 -13.79 40.54
N SER A 236 6.36 -13.74 41.23
CA SER A 236 6.20 -12.91 42.43
C SER A 236 7.10 -13.37 43.58
N ALA A 237 7.19 -14.69 43.82
CA ALA A 237 8.07 -15.30 44.83
C ALA A 237 9.55 -15.06 44.50
N TYR A 238 9.91 -15.18 43.22
CA TYR A 238 11.28 -14.90 42.74
C TYR A 238 11.71 -13.45 43.00
N LEU A 239 10.89 -12.46 42.54
CA LEU A 239 11.20 -11.03 42.75
C LEU A 239 11.35 -10.71 44.24
N LYS A 240 10.50 -11.30 45.09
CA LYS A 240 10.59 -11.13 46.55
C LYS A 240 11.88 -11.72 47.10
N SER A 241 12.31 -12.89 46.63
CA SER A 241 13.55 -13.53 47.04
C SER A 241 14.80 -12.77 46.59
N ALA A 242 14.75 -12.19 45.38
CA ALA A 242 15.83 -11.36 44.83
C ALA A 242 15.89 -9.94 45.43
N GLY A 243 14.85 -9.54 46.19
CA GLY A 243 14.72 -8.18 46.75
C GLY A 243 14.36 -7.10 45.69
N THR A 244 13.85 -7.53 44.52
CA THR A 244 13.46 -6.62 43.43
C THR A 244 12.03 -6.07 43.68
N ILE A 245 11.90 -4.74 43.70
CA ILE A 245 10.62 -4.06 43.88
C ILE A 245 9.83 -4.16 42.55
N ARG A 246 8.60 -4.66 42.60
CA ARG A 246 7.71 -4.64 41.43
C ARG A 246 6.82 -3.41 41.47
N LYS A 247 6.89 -2.55 40.41
CA LYS A 247 5.98 -1.43 40.16
C LYS A 247 5.01 -1.80 39.05
N LEU A 248 3.76 -2.02 39.40
CA LEU A 248 2.69 -2.25 38.41
C LEU A 248 2.04 -0.94 38.03
N THR A 249 1.61 -0.82 36.78
CA THR A 249 0.77 0.30 36.34
C THR A 249 -0.58 0.27 37.06
N VAL A 250 -1.12 1.43 37.41
CA VAL A 250 -2.45 1.52 38.02
C VAL A 250 -3.51 1.14 36.99
N HIS A 251 -4.59 0.45 37.42
CA HIS A 251 -5.72 0.11 36.55
C HIS A 251 -6.23 1.36 35.84
N ASP A 252 -6.52 1.24 34.53
CA ASP A 252 -7.10 2.28 33.67
C ASP A 252 -6.27 3.58 33.49
N THR A 253 -4.97 3.55 33.80
CA THR A 253 -4.04 4.64 33.47
C THR A 253 -2.97 4.15 32.47
N PRO A 254 -3.24 4.15 31.15
CA PRO A 254 -2.26 3.81 30.11
C PRO A 254 -1.02 4.70 30.16
N GLU A 255 -1.12 5.83 30.83
CA GLU A 255 -0.12 6.88 30.97
C GLU A 255 1.11 6.43 31.76
N HIS A 256 0.96 5.50 32.68
CA HIS A 256 2.06 4.98 33.52
C HIS A 256 2.93 3.94 32.80
N ASN A 257 2.45 3.30 31.71
CA ASN A 257 3.24 2.38 30.86
C ASN A 257 3.73 3.04 29.56
N GLY A 258 3.48 4.33 29.39
CA GLY A 258 3.76 5.08 28.15
C GLY A 258 5.23 5.07 27.72
N VAL A 259 6.16 4.63 28.56
CA VAL A 259 7.58 4.47 28.21
C VAL A 259 7.77 3.18 27.40
N SER A 260 7.29 2.05 27.91
CA SER A 260 7.40 0.74 27.27
C SER A 260 6.50 0.65 26.01
N GLU A 261 5.32 1.22 26.04
CA GLU A 261 4.42 1.28 24.87
C GLU A 261 5.03 2.08 23.73
N ARG A 262 5.64 3.25 24.05
CA ARG A 262 6.37 4.04 23.04
C ARG A 262 7.58 3.28 22.49
N LEU A 263 8.27 2.50 23.33
CA LEU A 263 9.37 1.65 22.90
C LEU A 263 8.88 0.62 21.87
N ASN A 264 7.85 -0.15 22.20
CA ASN A 264 7.29 -1.16 21.30
C ASN A 264 6.77 -0.53 19.99
N ARG A 265 6.12 0.64 20.06
CA ARG A 265 5.73 1.39 18.86
C ARG A 265 6.92 1.75 18.00
N THR A 266 7.99 2.30 18.58
CA THR A 266 9.21 2.69 17.85
C THR A 266 9.92 1.49 17.21
N ILE A 267 9.97 0.35 17.90
CA ILE A 267 10.53 -0.89 17.35
C ILE A 267 9.69 -1.35 16.16
N MET A 268 8.36 -1.44 16.32
CA MET A 268 7.46 -1.95 15.28
C MET A 268 7.33 -1.00 14.07
N GLU A 269 7.52 0.31 14.25
CA GLU A 269 7.63 1.25 13.14
C GLU A 269 8.86 0.97 12.28
N LYS A 270 10.02 0.73 12.91
CA LYS A 270 11.25 0.34 12.20
C LYS A 270 11.11 -1.03 11.51
N VAL A 271 10.53 -2.01 12.20
CA VAL A 271 10.29 -3.37 11.67
C VAL A 271 9.44 -3.32 10.41
N ARG A 272 8.32 -2.58 10.44
CA ARG A 272 7.45 -2.42 9.27
C ARG A 272 8.17 -1.76 8.11
N ALA A 273 8.90 -0.67 8.38
CA ALA A 273 9.66 0.04 7.36
C ALA A 273 10.77 -0.84 6.74
N MET A 274 11.51 -1.62 7.54
CA MET A 274 12.54 -2.53 7.03
C MET A 274 11.96 -3.69 6.22
N LEU A 275 10.84 -4.29 6.65
CA LEU A 275 10.16 -5.34 5.92
C LEU A 275 9.59 -4.84 4.58
N ASP A 276 9.03 -3.62 4.57
CA ASP A 276 8.46 -2.98 3.39
C ASP A 276 9.55 -2.59 2.38
N ASP A 277 10.59 -1.87 2.83
CA ASP A 277 11.72 -1.45 1.99
C ASP A 277 12.47 -2.62 1.34
N SER A 278 12.64 -3.71 2.08
CA SER A 278 13.39 -4.89 1.62
C SER A 278 12.55 -5.89 0.81
N GLY A 279 11.22 -5.78 0.84
CA GLY A 279 10.30 -6.77 0.28
C GLY A 279 10.40 -8.16 0.94
N MET A 280 10.93 -8.25 2.17
CA MET A 280 11.13 -9.52 2.84
C MET A 280 9.83 -10.08 3.44
N PRO A 281 9.68 -11.43 3.48
CA PRO A 281 8.52 -12.08 4.04
C PRO A 281 8.28 -11.71 5.51
N LYS A 282 7.01 -11.52 5.89
CA LYS A 282 6.60 -11.09 7.24
C LYS A 282 7.03 -12.06 8.35
N PHE A 283 7.23 -13.35 8.06
CA PHE A 283 7.72 -14.30 9.05
C PHE A 283 9.18 -14.04 9.52
N LEU A 284 9.89 -13.10 8.88
CA LEU A 284 11.18 -12.62 9.34
C LEU A 284 11.08 -11.46 10.34
N TRP A 285 9.88 -11.17 10.85
CA TRP A 285 9.65 -10.08 11.79
C TRP A 285 10.56 -10.15 13.05
N ALA A 286 10.85 -11.34 13.54
CA ALA A 286 11.73 -11.50 14.71
C ALA A 286 13.17 -11.06 14.40
N GLU A 287 13.69 -11.38 13.21
CA GLU A 287 15.00 -10.91 12.74
C GLU A 287 15.00 -9.38 12.58
N ALA A 288 13.91 -8.83 12.05
CA ALA A 288 13.75 -7.38 11.92
C ALA A 288 13.64 -6.68 13.28
N VAL A 289 12.99 -7.28 14.30
CA VAL A 289 12.94 -6.78 15.68
C VAL A 289 14.35 -6.78 16.30
N SER A 290 15.11 -7.89 16.17
CA SER A 290 16.50 -7.95 16.65
C SER A 290 17.34 -6.81 16.06
N HIS A 291 17.27 -6.63 14.75
CA HIS A 291 18.01 -5.56 14.09
C HIS A 291 17.50 -4.16 14.47
N ALA A 292 16.18 -3.96 14.62
CA ALA A 292 15.60 -2.69 15.07
C ALA A 292 16.09 -2.30 16.47
N VAL A 293 16.23 -3.26 17.38
CA VAL A 293 16.75 -3.05 18.72
C VAL A 293 18.26 -2.78 18.70
N TYR A 294 19.01 -3.52 17.89
CA TYR A 294 20.43 -3.24 17.65
C TYR A 294 20.65 -1.79 17.21
N LEU A 295 19.89 -1.33 16.22
CA LEU A 295 19.93 0.05 15.72
C LEU A 295 19.45 1.06 16.77
N LYS A 296 18.38 0.76 17.51
CA LYS A 296 17.83 1.62 18.55
C LYS A 296 18.86 1.88 19.65
N ASN A 297 19.61 0.89 20.05
CA ASN A 297 20.64 1.03 21.08
C ASN A 297 21.83 1.88 20.61
N ARG A 298 22.06 1.97 19.28
CA ARG A 298 23.15 2.74 18.66
C ARG A 298 22.72 4.09 18.11
N THR A 299 21.42 4.43 18.23
CA THR A 299 20.90 5.72 17.80
C THR A 299 20.61 6.62 18.99
N TRP A 300 20.88 7.91 18.82
CA TRP A 300 20.62 8.93 19.82
C TRP A 300 19.13 9.02 20.19
N THR A 301 18.85 9.26 21.48
CA THR A 301 17.51 9.56 21.98
C THR A 301 17.51 10.84 22.80
N ARG A 302 16.48 11.67 22.64
CA ARG A 302 16.36 12.97 23.32
C ARG A 302 16.45 12.86 24.85
N THR A 303 16.10 11.71 25.41
CA THR A 303 16.01 11.49 26.86
C THR A 303 17.35 11.29 27.54
N ILE A 304 18.42 10.95 26.82
CA ILE A 304 19.76 10.71 27.38
C ILE A 304 20.78 11.77 26.96
N GLY A 305 20.32 12.92 26.46
CA GLY A 305 21.19 14.04 26.11
C GLY A 305 22.02 13.79 24.86
N ASN A 306 23.31 14.03 24.89
CA ASN A 306 24.24 13.98 23.78
C ASN A 306 24.95 12.61 23.65
N THR A 307 24.32 11.51 24.03
CA THR A 307 24.95 10.18 24.02
C THR A 307 23.99 9.13 23.48
N THR A 308 24.47 7.93 23.21
CA THR A 308 23.65 6.79 22.77
C THR A 308 23.43 5.79 23.91
N PRO A 309 22.37 4.97 23.91
CA PRO A 309 22.20 3.90 24.88
C PRO A 309 23.40 2.95 24.95
N PHE A 310 24.00 2.64 23.80
CA PHE A 310 25.19 1.82 23.69
C PHE A 310 26.40 2.45 24.40
N GLU A 311 26.60 3.75 24.19
CA GLU A 311 27.71 4.48 24.80
C GLU A 311 27.61 4.52 26.34
N ILE A 312 26.40 4.75 26.89
CA ILE A 312 26.19 4.74 28.33
C ILE A 312 26.46 3.35 28.93
N LEU A 313 26.00 2.28 28.23
CA LEU A 313 26.17 0.93 28.77
C LEU A 313 27.59 0.38 28.65
N HIS A 314 28.28 0.66 27.51
CA HIS A 314 29.58 0.06 27.18
C HIS A 314 30.76 1.02 27.32
N ASN A 315 30.51 2.26 27.71
CA ASN A 315 31.49 3.34 27.86
C ASN A 315 32.38 3.55 26.62
N ARG A 316 31.83 3.34 25.44
CA ARG A 316 32.46 3.58 24.13
C ARG A 316 31.41 3.94 23.08
N LYS A 317 31.78 4.75 22.09
CA LYS A 317 30.92 5.10 20.99
C LYS A 317 30.66 3.90 20.08
N PRO A 318 29.42 3.75 19.51
CA PRO A 318 29.15 2.71 18.56
C PRO A 318 29.77 3.03 17.19
N ASN A 319 30.45 2.03 16.59
CA ASN A 319 30.86 2.08 15.20
C ASN A 319 29.67 1.59 14.32
N ILE A 320 29.28 2.38 13.34
CA ILE A 320 28.19 2.08 12.39
C ILE A 320 28.65 1.97 10.94
N GLY A 321 29.96 2.01 10.67
CA GLY A 321 30.54 1.93 9.33
C GLY A 321 30.24 0.62 8.58
N ASN A 322 29.95 -0.47 9.29
CA ASN A 322 29.62 -1.77 8.70
C ASN A 322 28.11 -2.02 8.59
N LEU A 323 27.28 -0.98 8.79
CA LEU A 323 25.83 -1.12 8.62
C LEU A 323 25.45 -1.12 7.14
N HIS A 324 24.55 -2.05 6.79
CA HIS A 324 23.97 -2.16 5.46
C HIS A 324 22.44 -2.08 5.55
N PRO A 325 21.73 -1.78 4.45
CA PRO A 325 20.27 -1.86 4.44
C PRO A 325 19.80 -3.28 4.79
N TRP A 326 18.87 -3.40 5.70
CA TRP A 326 18.34 -4.70 6.12
C TRP A 326 17.63 -5.39 4.95
N GLY A 327 17.86 -6.68 4.74
CA GLY A 327 17.32 -7.42 3.61
C GLY A 327 18.08 -7.26 2.29
N CYS A 328 19.19 -6.48 2.24
CA CYS A 328 20.00 -6.34 1.04
C CYS A 328 20.59 -7.70 0.61
N LYS A 329 20.80 -7.87 -0.70
CA LYS A 329 21.45 -9.06 -1.24
C LYS A 329 22.91 -9.11 -0.80
N VAL A 330 23.37 -10.31 -0.45
CA VAL A 330 24.76 -10.57 -0.08
C VAL A 330 25.26 -11.84 -0.75
N ARG A 331 26.54 -11.87 -1.08
CA ARG A 331 27.25 -13.09 -1.50
C ARG A 331 28.03 -13.66 -0.34
N VAL A 332 27.78 -14.91 -0.04
CA VAL A 332 28.47 -15.66 1.01
C VAL A 332 29.40 -16.66 0.35
N SER A 333 30.67 -16.60 0.70
CA SER A 333 31.66 -17.58 0.25
C SER A 333 31.75 -18.73 1.26
N ARG A 334 31.52 -19.95 0.80
CA ARG A 334 31.64 -21.19 1.56
C ARG A 334 32.62 -22.15 0.91
N GLU A 335 33.28 -22.96 1.72
CA GLU A 335 33.99 -24.12 1.22
C GLU A 335 32.98 -25.17 0.77
N VAL A 336 33.19 -25.72 -0.41
CA VAL A 336 32.40 -26.81 -0.98
C VAL A 336 33.31 -27.98 -1.27
N ASP A 337 32.84 -29.19 -1.08
CA ASP A 337 33.60 -30.42 -1.22
C ASP A 337 33.99 -30.72 -2.68
N SER A 338 33.23 -30.19 -3.62
CA SER A 338 33.49 -30.36 -5.06
C SER A 338 34.24 -29.16 -5.67
N LYS A 339 35.30 -29.43 -6.42
CA LYS A 339 36.08 -28.39 -7.17
C LYS A 339 35.29 -27.74 -8.30
N LEU A 340 34.16 -28.33 -8.73
CA LEU A 340 33.32 -27.86 -9.84
C LEU A 340 32.07 -27.10 -9.35
N GLU A 341 31.75 -27.12 -8.04
CA GLU A 341 30.62 -26.41 -7.50
C GLU A 341 30.91 -24.93 -7.22
N SER A 342 29.87 -24.11 -7.32
CA SER A 342 29.96 -22.68 -7.00
C SER A 342 30.27 -22.50 -5.51
N ARG A 343 31.37 -21.77 -5.23
CA ARG A 343 31.79 -21.41 -3.85
C ARG A 343 31.09 -20.17 -3.32
N SER A 344 30.20 -19.55 -4.08
CA SER A 344 29.56 -18.29 -3.73
C SER A 344 28.04 -18.40 -3.90
N PHE A 345 27.32 -18.15 -2.81
CA PHE A 345 25.86 -18.27 -2.72
C PHE A 345 25.24 -16.92 -2.42
N ILE A 346 24.06 -16.65 -2.98
CA ILE A 346 23.34 -15.40 -2.77
C ILE A 346 22.32 -15.57 -1.61
N GLY A 347 22.43 -14.72 -0.61
CA GLY A 347 21.49 -14.63 0.51
C GLY A 347 20.98 -13.21 0.74
N ARG A 348 20.21 -13.03 1.80
CA ARG A 348 19.68 -11.73 2.25
C ARG A 348 20.23 -11.41 3.65
N TRP A 349 20.82 -10.25 3.82
CA TRP A 349 21.41 -9.85 5.10
C TRP A 349 20.32 -9.45 6.10
N MET A 350 20.37 -10.03 7.32
CA MET A 350 19.37 -9.80 8.37
C MET A 350 19.93 -9.03 9.58
N GLY A 351 21.20 -8.67 9.56
CA GLY A 351 21.86 -7.98 10.68
C GLY A 351 23.10 -8.73 11.19
N PHE A 352 23.53 -8.34 12.38
CA PHE A 352 24.67 -8.94 13.05
C PHE A 352 24.22 -10.03 14.03
N ASP A 353 25.10 -10.99 14.27
CA ASP A 353 24.94 -11.96 15.33
C ASP A 353 25.70 -11.49 16.57
N GLU A 354 25.01 -11.27 17.68
CA GLU A 354 25.62 -10.74 18.92
C GLU A 354 26.46 -11.77 19.66
N GLU A 355 26.28 -13.06 19.38
CA GLU A 355 27.01 -14.17 20.02
C GLU A 355 28.32 -14.50 19.28
N SER A 356 28.46 -14.09 18.02
CA SER A 356 29.61 -14.41 17.19
C SER A 356 30.41 -13.16 16.86
N ARG A 357 31.75 -13.24 17.02
CA ARG A 357 32.62 -12.18 16.54
C ARG A 357 32.61 -12.12 15.01
N ASP A 358 32.28 -10.96 14.45
CA ASP A 358 32.15 -10.72 13.00
C ASP A 358 31.11 -11.63 12.30
N GLY A 359 30.12 -12.14 13.05
CA GLY A 359 29.03 -12.95 12.54
C GLY A 359 27.91 -12.10 11.93
N HIS A 360 27.48 -12.45 10.74
CA HIS A 360 26.34 -11.84 10.08
C HIS A 360 25.22 -12.86 9.93
N ARG A 361 24.00 -12.45 10.21
CA ARG A 361 22.80 -13.27 10.02
C ARG A 361 22.36 -13.15 8.57
N VAL A 362 22.24 -14.28 7.88
CA VAL A 362 21.86 -14.34 6.46
C VAL A 362 20.65 -15.24 6.28
N TYR A 363 19.63 -14.72 5.66
CA TYR A 363 18.45 -15.46 5.24
C TYR A 363 18.66 -16.06 3.84
N TRP A 364 18.34 -17.33 3.71
CA TRP A 364 18.40 -18.10 2.47
C TRP A 364 16.99 -18.34 1.95
N PRO A 365 16.51 -17.59 0.94
CA PRO A 365 15.14 -17.73 0.43
C PRO A 365 14.77 -19.14 0.00
N GLU A 366 15.69 -19.80 -0.72
CA GLU A 366 15.49 -21.16 -1.24
C GLU A 366 15.32 -22.21 -0.13
N LYS A 367 16.06 -22.04 0.97
CA LYS A 367 16.06 -22.98 2.10
C LYS A 367 15.16 -22.54 3.26
N ARG A 368 14.55 -21.34 3.15
CA ARG A 368 13.78 -20.72 4.22
C ARG A 368 14.46 -20.83 5.60
N LYS A 369 15.74 -20.52 5.64
CA LYS A 369 16.56 -20.66 6.85
C LYS A 369 17.42 -19.41 7.04
N VAL A 370 17.65 -19.03 8.29
CA VAL A 370 18.67 -18.03 8.68
C VAL A 370 19.87 -18.77 9.22
N SER A 371 21.06 -18.39 8.80
CA SER A 371 22.35 -18.88 9.35
C SER A 371 23.29 -17.72 9.64
N VAL A 372 24.27 -17.99 10.51
CA VAL A 372 25.35 -17.02 10.82
C VAL A 372 26.52 -17.28 9.89
N GLU A 373 26.95 -16.26 9.18
CA GLU A 373 27.99 -16.32 8.15
C GLU A 373 29.05 -15.27 8.40
N ARG A 374 30.33 -15.60 8.11
CA ARG A 374 31.46 -14.70 8.30
C ARG A 374 31.96 -14.07 6.99
N ASN A 375 32.04 -14.87 5.93
CA ASN A 375 32.65 -14.48 4.67
C ASN A 375 31.59 -13.87 3.73
N ILE A 376 31.17 -12.64 3.99
CA ILE A 376 30.11 -11.96 3.25
C ILE A 376 30.69 -10.83 2.41
N LYS A 377 30.18 -10.71 1.18
CA LYS A 377 30.43 -9.57 0.28
C LYS A 377 29.11 -8.83 0.05
N PHE A 378 29.13 -7.52 0.30
CA PHE A 378 28.07 -6.58 0.00
C PHE A 378 28.32 -5.86 -1.33
N ASN A 379 27.35 -5.14 -1.86
CA ASN A 379 27.47 -4.26 -3.02
C ASN A 379 27.93 -4.95 -4.31
N PHE A 380 27.31 -6.06 -4.69
CA PHE A 380 27.55 -6.70 -5.98
C PHE A 380 26.39 -6.53 -6.99
N ASP A 381 25.38 -5.76 -6.64
CA ASP A 381 24.26 -5.36 -7.53
C ASP A 381 24.64 -4.23 -8.52
N SER A 382 25.94 -4.01 -8.84
CA SER A 382 26.25 -3.45 -10.13
C SER A 382 25.83 -4.49 -11.17
N GLU A 383 24.75 -4.22 -11.90
CA GLU A 383 24.45 -4.94 -13.12
C GLU A 383 25.75 -5.12 -13.88
N GLU A 384 26.24 -6.33 -14.01
CA GLU A 384 27.11 -6.69 -15.11
C GLU A 384 26.24 -6.44 -16.34
N VAL A 385 26.38 -5.27 -16.94
CA VAL A 385 26.02 -5.08 -18.33
C VAL A 385 26.89 -6.10 -19.05
N ILE A 386 26.32 -7.22 -19.41
CA ILE A 386 26.87 -8.11 -20.42
C ILE A 386 26.87 -7.24 -21.67
N VAL A 387 27.99 -6.62 -21.94
CA VAL A 387 28.29 -6.06 -23.25
C VAL A 387 28.48 -7.30 -24.13
N GLY A 388 27.38 -7.77 -24.68
CA GLY A 388 27.42 -8.63 -25.82
C GLY A 388 28.11 -7.83 -26.92
N ASP A 389 29.17 -8.43 -27.51
CA ASP A 389 29.78 -7.94 -28.72
C ASP A 389 28.69 -7.86 -29.81
N LEU A 390 28.13 -6.66 -29.98
CA LEU A 390 27.37 -6.30 -31.17
C LEU A 390 28.39 -5.80 -32.19
N PRO A 391 28.49 -6.42 -33.38
CA PRO A 391 29.32 -5.90 -34.42
C PRO A 391 28.82 -4.54 -34.86
N LEU A 392 29.66 -3.54 -34.77
CA LEU A 392 29.45 -2.24 -35.36
C LEU A 392 29.62 -2.34 -36.88
N GLU A 393 28.54 -2.60 -37.59
CA GLU A 393 28.44 -2.29 -39.01
C GLU A 393 27.91 -0.88 -39.18
N GLY A 394 28.67 -0.02 -39.84
CA GLY A 394 28.20 1.27 -40.34
C GLY A 394 29.16 2.45 -40.16
N GLU A 395 30.40 2.36 -40.62
CA GLU A 395 31.17 3.55 -41.01
C GLU A 395 30.53 4.18 -42.27
N GLN A 396 29.85 5.28 -42.12
CA GLN A 396 29.67 6.25 -43.22
C GLN A 396 30.53 7.49 -42.95
N ARG A 397 31.56 7.62 -43.77
CA ARG A 397 32.34 8.83 -43.91
C ARG A 397 31.44 9.99 -44.30
N VAL A 398 31.53 11.10 -43.54
CA VAL A 398 31.11 12.42 -44.02
C VAL A 398 32.34 13.30 -44.13
N ASP A 399 32.56 13.72 -45.37
CA ASP A 399 33.66 14.60 -45.80
C ASP A 399 33.67 15.94 -45.06
N GLU A 400 34.91 16.33 -44.75
CA GLU A 400 35.26 17.71 -44.48
C GLU A 400 34.92 18.61 -45.68
N ARG A 401 34.30 19.76 -45.41
CA ARG A 401 34.68 21.08 -45.98
C ARG A 401 33.83 22.23 -45.44
N LEU A 402 34.63 23.31 -45.22
CA LEU A 402 34.26 24.76 -45.15
C LEU A 402 33.95 25.29 -43.74
N SER A 403 34.91 25.87 -43.10
CA SER A 403 35.57 27.18 -43.18
C SER A 403 34.88 28.26 -42.33
N ALA A 404 35.59 28.58 -41.30
CA ALA A 404 35.95 29.93 -40.78
C ALA A 404 34.97 31.11 -41.00
N THR A 405 34.58 31.68 -39.90
CA THR A 405 34.86 33.10 -39.59
C THR A 405 34.36 33.43 -38.17
N GLU A 406 35.32 33.76 -37.33
CA GLU A 406 35.10 34.68 -36.21
C GLU A 406 34.99 36.11 -36.76
N PRO A 407 34.37 37.05 -36.03
CA PRO A 407 35.20 37.98 -35.30
C PRO A 407 34.71 38.34 -33.87
N GLU A 408 35.68 38.48 -33.03
CA GLU A 408 35.68 39.37 -31.87
C GLU A 408 35.87 40.84 -32.26
N PRO A 409 36.03 41.75 -31.25
CA PRO A 409 35.10 42.36 -30.29
C PRO A 409 35.08 43.88 -30.38
N THR A 410 34.20 44.59 -29.72
CA THR A 410 34.42 46.02 -29.30
C THR A 410 33.50 46.34 -28.13
N ASP A 411 34.05 46.61 -27.01
CA ASP A 411 34.34 47.85 -26.31
C ASP A 411 33.17 48.68 -25.78
N GLN A 412 33.13 48.73 -24.47
CA GLN A 412 33.08 49.89 -23.55
C GLN A 412 31.93 50.90 -23.71
N ILE A 413 31.24 51.20 -22.64
CA ILE A 413 31.39 52.51 -21.95
C ILE A 413 30.22 52.73 -20.94
N ASN A 414 30.63 52.97 -19.69
CA ASN A 414 30.16 53.93 -18.68
C ASN A 414 28.91 53.70 -17.81
N HIS A 415 29.20 53.57 -16.54
CA HIS A 415 28.48 54.20 -15.44
C HIS A 415 28.51 55.77 -15.58
N PRO A 416 27.59 56.56 -14.96
CA PRO A 416 27.48 56.66 -13.51
C PRO A 416 26.09 57.05 -12.97
N GLY A 417 25.92 57.04 -11.64
CA GLY A 417 24.90 57.87 -11.02
C GLY A 417 24.33 57.37 -9.70
N THR A 418 25.07 57.55 -8.64
CA THR A 418 24.61 57.67 -7.27
C THR A 418 23.61 58.80 -7.08
N VAL A 419 22.47 58.56 -6.38
CA VAL A 419 21.85 59.56 -5.49
C VAL A 419 21.24 58.88 -4.29
N ASN A 420 21.69 59.33 -3.15
CA ASN A 420 21.23 59.16 -1.79
C ASN A 420 19.88 59.86 -1.52
N SER A 421 19.13 59.35 -0.61
CA SER A 421 18.30 59.99 0.46
C SER A 421 17.02 59.22 0.68
N GLY A 422 16.55 58.96 1.83
CA GLY A 422 16.62 59.49 3.15
C GLY A 422 15.73 58.71 4.09
N ILE A 423 16.18 58.61 5.23
CA ILE A 423 15.56 58.04 6.43
C ILE A 423 14.26 58.77 6.76
N ARG A 424 13.19 58.02 7.08
CA ARG A 424 12.21 58.47 8.09
C ARG A 424 11.69 57.30 8.90
N GLN A 425 12.12 57.26 10.13
CA GLN A 425 11.48 56.57 11.24
C GLN A 425 10.17 57.27 11.57
N ILE A 426 9.13 56.55 11.77
CA ILE A 426 7.97 56.97 12.57
C ILE A 426 7.69 55.82 13.53
N GLY A 427 7.98 56.06 14.80
CA GLY A 427 7.58 55.24 15.92
C GLY A 427 6.11 55.58 16.27
N THR A 428 5.39 54.59 16.68
CA THR A 428 4.16 54.74 17.50
C THR A 428 4.16 53.67 18.58
N GLU A 429 4.37 54.16 19.78
CA GLU A 429 4.11 53.44 21.03
C GLU A 429 2.62 53.14 21.17
N ASN A 430 2.28 51.98 21.63
CA ASN A 430 0.97 51.68 22.24
C ASN A 430 1.18 51.13 23.65
N PRO A 431 0.40 51.60 24.63
CA PRO A 431 0.60 51.29 26.05
C PRO A 431 0.08 49.94 26.48
N PRO A 432 0.51 49.39 27.60
CA PRO A 432 0.15 48.05 28.07
C PRO A 432 -1.26 48.04 28.68
N ILE A 433 -2.06 47.06 28.26
CA ILE A 433 -3.37 46.78 28.88
C ILE A 433 -3.13 45.78 30.02
N ASN A 434 -3.45 46.26 31.20
CA ASN A 434 -3.49 45.53 32.46
C ASN A 434 -4.73 44.60 32.47
N VAL A 435 -4.51 43.27 32.48
CA VAL A 435 -5.58 42.31 32.71
C VAL A 435 -5.35 41.66 34.09
N LYS A 436 -6.26 41.95 35.02
CA LYS A 436 -6.36 41.33 36.32
C LYS A 436 -6.74 39.86 36.20
N ASP A 437 -6.03 39.00 36.94
CA ASP A 437 -6.38 37.60 37.17
C ASP A 437 -7.72 37.52 37.99
N PRO A 438 -8.62 36.60 37.65
CA PRO A 438 -9.68 36.21 38.57
C PRO A 438 -9.29 35.02 39.41
N GLU A 439 -9.60 35.11 40.68
CA GLU A 439 -9.38 34.10 41.71
C GLU A 439 -10.08 32.74 41.41
N PRO A 440 -9.62 31.65 42.04
CA PRO A 440 -10.12 30.30 41.76
C PRO A 440 -11.43 30.02 42.49
N SER A 441 -12.46 29.66 41.76
CA SER A 441 -13.69 29.10 42.30
C SER A 441 -13.58 27.61 42.56
N GLU A 442 -14.08 27.20 43.73
CA GLU A 442 -14.02 25.88 44.35
C GLU A 442 -14.53 24.72 43.46
N GLY A 443 -13.85 23.61 43.62
CA GLY A 443 -14.05 22.39 42.84
C GLY A 443 -15.38 21.66 43.09
N ARG A 444 -16.05 21.27 42.02
CA ARG A 444 -17.11 20.26 42.05
C ARG A 444 -16.49 18.86 41.99
N GLY A 445 -16.96 18.01 42.93
CA GLY A 445 -16.46 16.65 43.17
C GLY A 445 -16.41 15.73 41.94
N LYS A 446 -15.37 14.92 41.91
CA LYS A 446 -15.17 13.84 40.93
C LYS A 446 -16.29 12.81 41.02
N ARG A 447 -17.09 12.73 39.96
CA ARG A 447 -18.13 11.71 39.78
C ARG A 447 -17.46 10.35 39.54
N ILE A 448 -17.70 9.41 40.45
CA ILE A 448 -17.29 8.00 40.32
C ILE A 448 -17.99 7.45 39.06
N ARG A 449 -17.21 7.04 38.06
CA ARG A 449 -17.71 6.35 36.86
C ARG A 449 -18.12 4.94 37.24
N LYS A 450 -19.44 4.64 37.24
CA LYS A 450 -19.94 3.26 37.28
C LYS A 450 -19.58 2.58 35.96
N GLU A 451 -19.04 1.38 36.06
CA GLU A 451 -18.80 0.49 34.92
C GLU A 451 -20.09 0.28 34.13
N THR A 452 -20.03 0.37 32.79
CA THR A 452 -21.20 0.10 31.96
C THR A 452 -21.47 -1.40 31.96
N GLU A 453 -22.72 -1.79 31.89
CA GLU A 453 -23.22 -3.18 31.85
C GLU A 453 -22.52 -4.02 30.74
N TYR A 454 -22.19 -3.36 29.65
CA TYR A 454 -21.42 -3.96 28.52
C TYR A 454 -19.98 -4.34 28.91
N VAL A 455 -19.29 -3.52 29.67
CA VAL A 455 -17.92 -3.83 30.16
C VAL A 455 -17.96 -4.95 31.21
N ARG A 456 -19.02 -5.03 31.99
CA ARG A 456 -19.25 -6.11 32.96
C ARG A 456 -19.54 -7.41 32.22
N MET A 457 -20.40 -7.42 31.19
CA MET A 457 -20.68 -8.58 30.34
C MET A 457 -19.43 -9.08 29.59
N LEU A 458 -18.53 -8.21 29.16
CA LEU A 458 -17.26 -8.58 28.55
C LEU A 458 -16.30 -9.25 29.56
N LYS A 459 -16.31 -8.79 30.81
CA LYS A 459 -15.51 -9.42 31.89
C LYS A 459 -16.07 -10.79 32.34
N GLU A 460 -17.37 -10.97 32.24
CA GLU A 460 -18.11 -12.19 32.58
C GLU A 460 -18.18 -13.19 31.40
N GLY A 461 -17.59 -12.86 30.25
CA GLY A 461 -17.56 -13.75 29.07
C GLY A 461 -18.89 -13.88 28.33
N SER A 462 -19.93 -13.11 28.71
CA SER A 462 -21.30 -13.22 28.17
C SER A 462 -21.61 -12.24 27.03
N GLY A 463 -20.67 -11.39 26.64
CA GLY A 463 -20.83 -10.42 25.55
C GLY A 463 -20.32 -10.88 24.18
N VAL A 464 -20.02 -12.17 23.99
CA VAL A 464 -19.34 -12.71 22.79
C VAL A 464 -20.33 -13.47 21.92
N THR A 465 -20.40 -13.14 20.63
CA THR A 465 -21.23 -13.87 19.68
C THR A 465 -20.35 -14.80 18.84
N GLY A 466 -20.40 -16.04 19.15
CA GLY A 466 -19.77 -17.14 18.43
C GLY A 466 -19.39 -18.27 19.36
N GLU A 467 -19.95 -19.42 19.14
CA GLU A 467 -19.51 -20.63 19.81
C GLU A 467 -18.04 -20.86 19.47
N ARG A 468 -17.23 -20.97 20.53
CA ARG A 468 -15.77 -21.15 20.53
C ARG A 468 -14.89 -19.92 20.27
N GLY A 469 -14.60 -19.18 21.33
CA GLY A 469 -13.29 -18.55 21.55
C GLY A 469 -12.92 -17.31 20.72
N SER A 470 -13.83 -16.66 20.03
CA SER A 470 -13.56 -15.38 19.38
C SER A 470 -13.79 -14.21 20.35
N ILE A 471 -12.73 -13.50 20.71
CA ILE A 471 -12.73 -12.38 21.67
C ILE A 471 -13.22 -11.07 21.06
N LEU A 472 -13.87 -11.08 19.88
CA LEU A 472 -14.33 -9.87 19.24
C LEU A 472 -15.86 -9.71 19.33
N PRO A 473 -16.37 -8.53 19.74
CA PRO A 473 -17.81 -8.26 19.78
C PRO A 473 -18.44 -8.32 18.39
N LYS A 474 -19.71 -8.76 18.33
CA LYS A 474 -20.51 -8.78 17.11
C LYS A 474 -20.53 -7.40 16.46
N GLY A 475 -19.94 -7.25 15.28
CA GLY A 475 -19.82 -5.99 14.55
C GLY A 475 -18.40 -5.43 14.43
N MET A 476 -17.39 -6.03 15.09
CA MET A 476 -15.97 -5.74 14.85
C MET A 476 -15.33 -6.84 14.02
N GLN A 477 -15.83 -7.07 12.84
CA GLN A 477 -15.06 -7.74 11.80
C GLN A 477 -14.19 -6.70 11.12
N HIS A 478 -12.88 -6.88 11.28
CA HIS A 478 -11.79 -6.22 10.56
C HIS A 478 -12.15 -4.87 9.92
N GLY A 479 -11.87 -3.80 10.63
CA GLY A 479 -11.75 -2.50 9.99
C GLY A 479 -10.69 -2.60 8.91
N THR A 480 -11.11 -2.80 7.69
CA THR A 480 -10.30 -2.48 6.52
C THR A 480 -9.99 -1.00 6.61
N THR A 481 -8.76 -0.68 6.92
CA THR A 481 -8.20 0.64 6.67
C THR A 481 -8.46 0.94 5.20
N ALA A 482 -9.33 1.90 4.96
CA ALA A 482 -9.56 2.44 3.64
C ALA A 482 -8.28 3.15 3.18
N ALA A 483 -7.44 2.42 2.48
CA ALA A 483 -6.39 2.93 1.59
C ALA A 483 -5.68 1.74 0.93
N SER A 484 -6.36 1.07 0.03
CA SER A 484 -5.72 0.42 -1.10
C SER A 484 -6.73 0.45 -2.24
N GLU A 485 -6.37 1.16 -3.29
CA GLU A 485 -7.00 0.99 -4.60
C GLU A 485 -6.69 -0.44 -5.04
N GLY A 486 -7.60 -1.37 -4.76
CA GLY A 486 -7.43 -2.76 -5.10
C GLY A 486 -8.76 -3.42 -5.43
N PRO A 487 -8.74 -4.50 -6.19
CA PRO A 487 -9.93 -5.26 -6.61
C PRO A 487 -10.80 -5.78 -5.46
N ASP A 488 -10.32 -5.74 -4.21
CA ASP A 488 -11.03 -6.23 -3.03
C ASP A 488 -12.34 -5.50 -2.71
N VAL A 489 -12.46 -4.21 -3.08
CA VAL A 489 -13.69 -3.44 -2.85
C VAL A 489 -14.77 -3.84 -3.85
N GLU A 490 -14.40 -4.07 -5.12
CA GLU A 490 -15.33 -4.52 -6.16
C GLU A 490 -15.78 -5.98 -5.88
N GLN A 491 -14.90 -6.83 -5.40
CA GLN A 491 -15.20 -8.21 -5.04
C GLN A 491 -16.07 -8.31 -3.77
N ALA A 492 -15.82 -7.48 -2.77
CA ALA A 492 -16.68 -7.37 -1.58
C ALA A 492 -18.07 -6.83 -1.95
N MET A 493 -18.15 -5.90 -2.92
CA MET A 493 -19.43 -5.34 -3.39
C MET A 493 -20.23 -6.31 -4.25
N ALA A 494 -19.57 -7.11 -5.10
CA ALA A 494 -20.26 -8.18 -5.84
C ALA A 494 -20.88 -9.23 -4.88
N SER A 495 -20.23 -9.50 -3.75
CA SER A 495 -20.80 -10.37 -2.71
C SER A 495 -21.99 -9.75 -1.97
N VAL A 496 -22.03 -8.42 -1.83
CA VAL A 496 -23.17 -7.70 -1.24
C VAL A 496 -24.39 -7.74 -2.16
N VAL A 497 -24.19 -7.63 -3.48
CA VAL A 497 -25.28 -7.77 -4.47
C VAL A 497 -25.86 -9.16 -4.46
N GLY A 498 -25.02 -10.18 -4.31
CA GLY A 498 -25.44 -11.57 -4.15
C GLY A 498 -26.35 -11.82 -2.93
N ASN A 499 -26.19 -11.04 -1.87
CA ASN A 499 -26.94 -11.19 -0.60
C ASN A 499 -28.21 -10.33 -0.51
N MET A 500 -28.57 -9.56 -1.53
CA MET A 500 -29.69 -8.61 -1.44
C MET A 500 -31.07 -9.18 -1.76
N GLU A 501 -31.17 -10.41 -2.19
CA GLU A 501 -32.48 -11.04 -2.42
C GLU A 501 -33.14 -11.59 -1.14
N GLY A 502 -32.78 -11.14 0.03
CA GLY A 502 -33.55 -11.06 1.30
C GLY A 502 -34.31 -12.29 1.81
N LEU A 503 -34.10 -13.50 1.27
CA LEU A 503 -34.86 -14.72 1.62
C LEU A 503 -33.94 -15.96 1.68
N GLU A 504 -32.68 -15.80 2.05
CA GLU A 504 -31.76 -16.92 2.21
C GLU A 504 -31.89 -17.50 3.62
N PRO A 505 -32.63 -18.59 3.81
CA PRO A 505 -32.72 -19.20 5.13
C PRO A 505 -31.38 -19.85 5.52
N SER A 506 -31.04 -19.84 6.79
CA SER A 506 -30.00 -20.74 7.32
C SER A 506 -30.42 -22.20 7.13
N TYR A 507 -29.47 -23.14 7.19
CA TYR A 507 -29.77 -24.57 7.11
C TYR A 507 -30.85 -25.00 8.11
N ALA A 508 -30.77 -24.54 9.37
CA ALA A 508 -31.76 -24.85 10.40
C ALA A 508 -33.13 -24.25 10.12
N GLU A 509 -33.21 -23.05 9.54
CA GLU A 509 -34.44 -22.41 9.14
C GLU A 509 -35.06 -23.07 7.91
N ALA A 510 -34.24 -23.37 6.87
CA ALA A 510 -34.71 -24.06 5.68
C ALA A 510 -35.34 -25.42 6.01
N LYS A 511 -34.72 -26.16 6.94
CA LYS A 511 -35.21 -27.48 7.40
C LYS A 511 -36.57 -27.41 8.09
N ARG A 512 -36.96 -26.26 8.65
CA ARG A 512 -38.26 -26.03 9.32
C ARG A 512 -39.34 -25.53 8.37
N ARG A 513 -38.99 -25.17 7.14
CA ARG A 513 -39.91 -24.57 6.17
C ARG A 513 -40.70 -25.66 5.40
N PRO A 514 -41.92 -25.34 4.96
CA PRO A 514 -42.71 -26.27 4.12
C PRO A 514 -42.05 -26.59 2.78
N ASP A 515 -41.16 -25.72 2.27
CA ASP A 515 -40.43 -25.89 1.01
C ASP A 515 -39.12 -26.70 1.16
N TRP A 516 -38.88 -27.32 2.33
CA TRP A 516 -37.68 -28.13 2.59
C TRP A 516 -37.38 -29.18 1.54
N PRO A 517 -38.34 -29.96 1.01
CA PRO A 517 -38.05 -30.99 -0.01
C PRO A 517 -37.34 -30.39 -1.25
N LYS A 518 -37.66 -29.16 -1.65
CA LYS A 518 -37.00 -28.48 -2.78
C LYS A 518 -35.56 -28.09 -2.44
N TRP A 519 -35.31 -27.71 -1.19
CA TRP A 519 -33.96 -27.43 -0.69
C TRP A 519 -33.12 -28.70 -0.60
N GLU A 520 -33.71 -29.82 -0.14
CA GLU A 520 -33.07 -31.10 -0.05
C GLU A 520 -32.65 -31.63 -1.42
N GLU A 521 -33.54 -31.52 -2.44
CA GLU A 521 -33.20 -31.82 -3.83
C GLU A 521 -32.01 -30.98 -4.33
N ALA A 522 -32.02 -29.66 -4.03
CA ALA A 522 -30.92 -28.77 -4.39
C ALA A 522 -29.59 -29.17 -3.71
N ILE A 523 -29.61 -29.57 -2.45
CA ILE A 523 -28.46 -30.09 -1.71
C ILE A 523 -27.93 -31.37 -2.35
N GLN A 524 -28.81 -32.33 -2.63
CA GLN A 524 -28.40 -33.61 -3.24
C GLN A 524 -27.78 -33.39 -4.63
N LYS A 525 -28.32 -32.46 -5.39
CA LYS A 525 -27.76 -32.06 -6.69
C LYS A 525 -26.36 -31.46 -6.57
N GLU A 526 -26.14 -30.61 -5.56
CA GLU A 526 -24.83 -30.01 -5.29
C GLU A 526 -23.80 -31.06 -4.86
N LEU A 527 -24.17 -31.94 -3.90
CA LEU A 527 -23.30 -33.03 -3.44
C LEU A 527 -22.93 -33.99 -4.55
N LYS A 528 -23.91 -34.35 -5.41
CA LYS A 528 -23.65 -35.16 -6.58
C LYS A 528 -22.66 -34.50 -7.52
N GLY A 529 -22.84 -33.19 -7.82
CA GLY A 529 -21.94 -32.42 -8.67
C GLY A 529 -20.51 -32.37 -8.11
N LEU A 530 -20.35 -32.18 -6.80
CA LEU A 530 -19.05 -32.17 -6.11
C LEU A 530 -18.34 -33.53 -6.16
N ASN A 531 -19.09 -34.61 -5.96
CA ASN A 531 -18.56 -35.98 -6.03
C ASN A 531 -18.19 -36.36 -7.49
N ASP A 532 -19.09 -36.12 -8.44
CA ASP A 532 -18.87 -36.43 -9.88
C ASP A 532 -17.66 -35.66 -10.44
N SER A 533 -17.44 -34.44 -9.92
CA SER A 533 -16.28 -33.63 -10.26
C SER A 533 -14.97 -34.10 -9.60
N GLY A 534 -15.00 -35.04 -8.67
CA GLY A 534 -13.84 -35.52 -7.92
C GLY A 534 -13.20 -34.38 -7.07
N THR A 535 -14.03 -33.56 -6.40
CA THR A 535 -13.61 -32.38 -5.65
C THR A 535 -12.77 -32.75 -4.43
N TRP A 536 -13.03 -33.89 -3.82
CA TRP A 536 -12.43 -34.33 -2.58
C TRP A 536 -12.22 -35.84 -2.46
N ARG A 537 -11.48 -36.24 -1.42
CA ARG A 537 -11.32 -37.64 -0.99
C ARG A 537 -11.56 -37.72 0.50
N LEU A 538 -12.39 -38.69 0.96
CA LEU A 538 -12.60 -38.93 2.38
C LEU A 538 -11.34 -39.59 2.95
N VAL A 539 -10.77 -39.04 4.00
CA VAL A 539 -9.56 -39.51 4.67
C VAL A 539 -9.75 -39.48 6.19
N LYS A 540 -8.99 -40.29 6.92
CA LYS A 540 -8.92 -40.13 8.38
C LYS A 540 -8.24 -38.78 8.68
N HIS A 541 -8.74 -38.11 9.70
CA HIS A 541 -8.18 -36.85 10.16
C HIS A 541 -6.71 -37.04 10.57
N PRO A 542 -5.75 -36.40 9.88
CA PRO A 542 -4.35 -36.44 10.28
C PRO A 542 -4.14 -35.64 11.58
N PRO A 543 -3.33 -36.12 12.51
CA PRO A 543 -3.07 -35.40 13.75
C PRO A 543 -2.39 -34.03 13.47
N ASN A 544 -2.71 -33.03 14.27
CA ASN A 544 -2.13 -31.66 14.21
C ASN A 544 -2.32 -30.91 12.88
N THR A 545 -3.41 -31.18 12.16
CA THR A 545 -3.76 -30.46 10.94
C THR A 545 -4.96 -29.53 11.16
N ASN A 546 -5.00 -28.41 10.45
CA ASN A 546 -6.15 -27.52 10.46
C ASN A 546 -7.31 -28.13 9.68
N ILE A 547 -8.53 -28.07 10.23
CA ILE A 547 -9.75 -28.45 9.54
C ILE A 547 -10.53 -27.19 9.25
N VAL A 548 -10.85 -26.98 7.99
CA VAL A 548 -11.67 -25.86 7.54
C VAL A 548 -13.14 -26.24 7.70
N ASP A 549 -13.91 -25.40 8.36
CA ASP A 549 -15.35 -25.59 8.51
C ASP A 549 -16.08 -25.44 7.17
N SER A 550 -17.27 -26.03 7.06
CA SER A 550 -18.17 -25.86 5.92
C SER A 550 -19.56 -25.36 6.33
N LYS A 551 -20.27 -24.74 5.41
CA LYS A 551 -21.68 -24.34 5.60
C LYS A 551 -22.46 -24.44 4.31
N TRP A 552 -23.79 -24.62 4.44
CA TRP A 552 -24.72 -24.46 3.34
C TRP A 552 -25.10 -22.99 3.13
N VAL A 553 -25.16 -22.58 1.87
CA VAL A 553 -25.70 -21.30 1.42
C VAL A 553 -26.83 -21.59 0.45
N PHE A 554 -28.02 -21.09 0.76
CA PHE A 554 -29.24 -21.30 0.00
C PHE A 554 -29.60 -20.05 -0.79
N ARG A 555 -30.11 -20.21 -1.99
CA ARG A 555 -30.55 -19.10 -2.83
C ARG A 555 -31.77 -19.49 -3.67
N ILE A 556 -32.79 -18.62 -3.69
CA ILE A 556 -33.93 -18.74 -4.59
C ILE A 556 -33.65 -17.88 -5.82
N LYS A 557 -33.63 -18.49 -7.01
CA LYS A 557 -33.63 -17.74 -8.27
C LYS A 557 -35.06 -17.51 -8.71
N LYS A 558 -35.37 -16.29 -9.17
CA LYS A 558 -36.64 -15.88 -9.71
C LYS A 558 -36.50 -15.64 -11.21
N ASN A 559 -37.57 -15.91 -11.98
CA ASN A 559 -37.62 -15.57 -13.39
C ASN A 559 -37.92 -14.07 -13.61
N ALA A 560 -37.96 -13.62 -14.85
CA ALA A 560 -38.24 -12.22 -15.21
C ALA A 560 -39.63 -11.73 -14.75
N ALA A 561 -40.55 -12.62 -14.44
CA ALA A 561 -41.90 -12.34 -13.93
C ALA A 561 -41.91 -12.25 -12.36
N GLY A 562 -40.79 -12.49 -11.71
CA GLY A 562 -40.69 -12.48 -10.23
C GLY A 562 -41.10 -13.80 -9.56
N GLU A 563 -41.42 -14.83 -10.33
CA GLU A 563 -41.80 -16.17 -9.81
C GLU A 563 -40.53 -16.98 -9.49
N VAL A 564 -40.68 -17.91 -8.52
CA VAL A 564 -39.55 -18.79 -8.15
C VAL A 564 -39.23 -19.75 -9.29
N ASP A 565 -38.07 -19.54 -9.94
CA ASP A 565 -37.57 -20.39 -11.02
C ASP A 565 -36.83 -21.61 -10.47
N LYS A 566 -35.94 -21.41 -9.49
CA LYS A 566 -35.05 -22.49 -9.02
C LYS A 566 -34.56 -22.28 -7.59
N TYR A 567 -34.54 -23.38 -6.81
CA TYR A 567 -33.84 -23.47 -5.54
C TYR A 567 -32.39 -23.86 -5.80
N LYS A 568 -31.43 -23.14 -5.21
CA LYS A 568 -30.00 -23.40 -5.34
C LYS A 568 -29.37 -23.55 -3.95
N ALA A 569 -28.70 -24.66 -3.72
CA ALA A 569 -27.85 -24.87 -2.55
C ALA A 569 -26.39 -24.89 -2.98
N ARG A 570 -25.50 -24.30 -2.21
CA ARG A 570 -24.04 -24.38 -2.38
C ARG A 570 -23.38 -24.76 -1.07
N LEU A 571 -22.46 -25.72 -1.14
CA LEU A 571 -21.54 -25.98 -0.02
C LEU A 571 -20.37 -25.00 -0.09
N VAL A 572 -20.15 -24.26 0.98
CA VAL A 572 -19.17 -23.18 1.03
C VAL A 572 -18.20 -23.43 2.19
N ALA A 573 -16.90 -23.48 1.91
CA ALA A 573 -15.87 -23.50 2.94
C ALA A 573 -15.84 -22.17 3.72
N ARG A 574 -15.60 -22.24 5.02
CA ARG A 574 -15.44 -21.05 5.85
C ARG A 574 -13.98 -20.59 5.82
N GLY A 575 -13.58 -19.95 4.73
CA GLY A 575 -12.18 -19.54 4.49
C GLY A 575 -11.55 -18.68 5.58
N PHE A 576 -12.33 -18.08 6.48
CA PHE A 576 -11.79 -17.35 7.63
C PHE A 576 -11.17 -18.29 8.69
N THR A 577 -11.46 -19.60 8.66
CA THR A 577 -10.81 -20.61 9.49
C THR A 577 -9.51 -21.12 8.89
N GLN A 578 -9.20 -20.76 7.63
CA GLN A 578 -7.94 -21.10 6.98
C GLN A 578 -6.78 -20.31 7.58
N ILE A 579 -5.66 -20.99 7.78
CA ILE A 579 -4.42 -20.47 8.36
C ILE A 579 -3.45 -20.14 7.23
N TYR A 580 -2.99 -18.88 7.19
CA TYR A 580 -1.97 -18.44 6.23
C TYR A 580 -0.65 -19.19 6.46
N GLY A 581 -0.02 -19.66 5.39
CA GLY A 581 1.23 -20.45 5.47
C GLY A 581 1.03 -21.93 5.75
N VAL A 582 -0.22 -22.38 5.96
CA VAL A 582 -0.61 -23.79 6.15
C VAL A 582 -1.60 -24.21 5.07
N ASP A 583 -2.75 -23.51 5.00
CA ASP A 583 -3.85 -23.84 4.08
C ASP A 583 -3.79 -23.02 2.78
N TYR A 584 -3.13 -21.88 2.80
CA TYR A 584 -2.97 -21.00 1.62
C TYR A 584 -1.77 -20.06 1.78
N TYR A 585 -1.20 -19.63 0.65
CA TYR A 585 -0.06 -18.72 0.61
C TYR A 585 -0.36 -17.42 -0.13
N GLU A 586 -1.19 -17.47 -1.15
CA GLU A 586 -1.53 -16.34 -2.00
C GLU A 586 -3.01 -16.35 -2.35
N THR A 587 -3.61 -15.16 -2.41
CA THR A 587 -5.05 -15.00 -2.66
C THR A 587 -5.35 -13.98 -3.76
N TYR A 588 -4.33 -13.34 -4.31
CA TYR A 588 -4.53 -12.32 -5.33
C TYR A 588 -5.11 -12.91 -6.62
N SER A 589 -6.31 -12.46 -6.98
CA SER A 589 -7.01 -12.86 -8.20
C SER A 589 -7.51 -11.60 -8.91
N PRO A 590 -6.92 -11.21 -10.03
CA PRO A 590 -7.41 -10.06 -10.77
C PRO A 590 -8.75 -10.33 -11.43
N VAL A 591 -9.62 -9.32 -11.42
CA VAL A 591 -10.89 -9.29 -12.14
C VAL A 591 -10.94 -8.03 -13.00
N ALA A 592 -11.70 -8.04 -14.10
CA ALA A 592 -11.84 -6.86 -14.93
C ALA A 592 -12.55 -5.74 -14.18
N ARG A 593 -12.04 -4.51 -14.28
CA ARG A 593 -12.64 -3.33 -13.65
C ARG A 593 -13.97 -2.98 -14.31
N LEU A 594 -14.91 -2.42 -13.54
CA LEU A 594 -16.17 -1.89 -14.09
C LEU A 594 -15.95 -0.84 -15.20
N ALA A 595 -14.89 -0.03 -15.05
CA ALA A 595 -14.49 0.93 -16.08
C ALA A 595 -14.08 0.24 -17.39
N SER A 596 -13.41 -0.92 -17.33
CA SER A 596 -13.08 -1.72 -18.53
C SER A 596 -14.32 -2.26 -19.21
N PHE A 597 -15.30 -2.78 -18.46
CA PHE A 597 -16.58 -3.22 -19.01
C PHE A 597 -17.32 -2.07 -19.70
N ARG A 598 -17.44 -0.92 -19.02
CA ARG A 598 -18.11 0.26 -19.58
C ARG A 598 -17.42 0.78 -20.85
N LEU A 599 -16.07 0.84 -20.81
CA LEU A 599 -15.26 1.26 -21.97
C LEU A 599 -15.48 0.33 -23.16
N LEU A 600 -15.47 -0.99 -22.95
CA LEU A 600 -15.70 -1.97 -24.02
C LEU A 600 -17.13 -1.91 -24.56
N MET A 601 -18.13 -1.66 -23.71
CA MET A 601 -19.52 -1.45 -24.13
C MET A 601 -19.66 -0.19 -24.97
N ALA A 602 -19.02 0.93 -24.59
CA ALA A 602 -19.01 2.17 -25.37
C ALA A 602 -18.39 1.93 -26.76
N ILE A 603 -17.24 1.24 -26.81
CA ILE A 603 -16.57 0.88 -28.07
C ILE A 603 -17.45 -0.04 -28.93
N ALA A 604 -18.08 -1.04 -28.32
CA ALA A 604 -18.99 -1.95 -29.04
C ALA A 604 -20.24 -1.22 -29.58
N ALA A 605 -20.76 -0.23 -28.86
CA ALA A 605 -21.86 0.62 -29.33
C ALA A 605 -21.41 1.42 -30.56
N ARG A 606 -20.31 2.19 -30.44
CA ARG A 606 -19.77 3.00 -31.55
C ARG A 606 -19.57 2.20 -32.83
N ASN A 607 -18.93 1.05 -32.71
CA ASN A 607 -18.50 0.26 -33.86
C ASN A 607 -19.61 -0.72 -34.36
N GLY A 608 -20.74 -0.83 -33.68
CA GLY A 608 -21.76 -1.82 -33.96
C GLY A 608 -21.31 -3.28 -33.76
N TRP A 609 -20.26 -3.51 -32.90
CA TRP A 609 -19.72 -4.84 -32.69
C TRP A 609 -20.66 -5.76 -31.92
N ALA A 610 -20.58 -7.07 -32.16
CA ALA A 610 -21.28 -8.04 -31.34
C ALA A 610 -20.81 -7.93 -29.86
N LEU A 611 -21.74 -8.17 -28.93
CA LEU A 611 -21.50 -8.09 -27.50
C LEU A 611 -22.32 -9.17 -26.80
N ASP A 612 -21.66 -10.22 -26.35
CA ASP A 612 -22.29 -11.40 -25.77
C ASP A 612 -21.80 -11.66 -24.34
N ASN A 613 -22.66 -12.33 -23.55
CA ASN A 613 -22.31 -12.84 -22.23
C ASN A 613 -22.09 -14.34 -22.23
N PHE A 614 -21.29 -14.80 -21.31
CA PHE A 614 -21.11 -16.20 -20.97
C PHE A 614 -20.82 -16.37 -19.47
N ASP A 615 -21.15 -17.54 -18.93
CA ASP A 615 -20.89 -17.92 -17.54
C ASP A 615 -20.12 -19.24 -17.48
N PHE A 616 -19.14 -19.35 -16.61
CA PHE A 616 -18.42 -20.61 -16.40
C PHE A 616 -19.11 -21.43 -15.33
N ASP A 617 -19.67 -22.60 -15.72
CA ASP A 617 -20.31 -23.51 -14.79
C ASP A 617 -19.29 -23.97 -13.73
N GLN A 618 -19.63 -23.73 -12.44
CA GLN A 618 -18.82 -24.19 -11.30
C GLN A 618 -17.34 -23.81 -11.39
N ALA A 619 -17.02 -22.56 -11.73
CA ALA A 619 -15.70 -22.04 -12.04
C ALA A 619 -14.59 -22.55 -11.08
N PHE A 620 -14.76 -22.46 -9.76
CA PHE A 620 -13.75 -22.89 -8.80
C PHE A 620 -13.46 -24.40 -8.85
N LEU A 621 -14.48 -25.24 -9.15
CA LEU A 621 -14.29 -26.70 -9.25
C LEU A 621 -13.50 -27.11 -10.51
N ASN A 622 -13.28 -26.19 -11.43
CA ASN A 622 -12.46 -26.42 -12.62
C ASN A 622 -10.96 -26.24 -12.33
N SER A 623 -10.58 -25.70 -11.16
CA SER A 623 -9.19 -25.51 -10.74
C SER A 623 -8.76 -26.58 -9.74
N LYS A 624 -7.62 -27.22 -10.00
CA LYS A 624 -6.98 -28.13 -9.05
C LYS A 624 -6.23 -27.32 -7.98
N LEU A 625 -6.22 -27.84 -6.75
CA LEU A 625 -5.30 -27.35 -5.74
C LEU A 625 -3.87 -27.79 -6.11
N GLY A 626 -2.88 -26.96 -5.79
CA GLY A 626 -1.49 -27.31 -5.94
C GLY A 626 -1.08 -28.49 -5.05
N ASP A 627 -0.03 -29.21 -5.41
CA ASP A 627 0.46 -30.34 -4.63
C ASP A 627 0.86 -29.93 -3.20
N ASP A 628 1.26 -28.69 -3.01
CA ASP A 628 1.63 -28.08 -1.72
C ASP A 628 0.41 -27.53 -0.95
N GLU A 629 -0.76 -27.45 -1.57
CA GLU A 629 -1.99 -26.92 -0.97
C GLU A 629 -2.86 -28.08 -0.42
N ILE A 630 -2.52 -28.56 0.77
CA ILE A 630 -3.27 -29.64 1.41
C ILE A 630 -4.31 -29.03 2.35
N ILE A 631 -5.60 -29.13 1.97
CA ILE A 631 -6.71 -28.60 2.74
C ILE A 631 -7.62 -29.75 3.18
N TYR A 632 -7.93 -29.76 4.47
CA TYR A 632 -8.91 -30.66 5.06
C TYR A 632 -10.19 -29.89 5.37
N LEU A 633 -11.31 -30.37 4.82
CA LEU A 633 -12.64 -29.78 5.00
C LEU A 633 -13.49 -30.68 5.90
N GLU A 634 -14.22 -30.09 6.80
CA GLU A 634 -15.24 -30.76 7.58
C GLU A 634 -16.33 -31.33 6.68
N GLN A 635 -16.86 -32.53 7.00
CA GLN A 635 -17.96 -33.11 6.23
C GLN A 635 -19.18 -32.18 6.24
N PRO A 636 -19.97 -32.13 5.10
CA PRO A 636 -21.12 -31.23 4.97
C PRO A 636 -22.12 -31.41 6.11
N PRO A 637 -22.55 -30.35 6.80
CA PRO A 637 -23.49 -30.44 7.90
C PRO A 637 -24.80 -31.11 7.51
N GLY A 638 -25.16 -32.22 8.25
CA GLY A 638 -26.38 -33.00 8.04
C GLY A 638 -26.29 -34.04 6.92
N TYR A 639 -25.12 -34.20 6.30
CA TYR A 639 -24.86 -35.21 5.24
C TYR A 639 -23.53 -35.90 5.44
N GLU A 640 -23.19 -36.13 6.69
CA GLU A 640 -21.98 -36.84 7.10
C GLU A 640 -22.06 -38.30 6.69
N THR A 641 -21.05 -38.81 5.98
CA THR A 641 -21.01 -40.23 5.52
C THR A 641 -20.34 -41.16 6.50
N LYS A 642 -19.51 -40.62 7.38
CA LYS A 642 -18.80 -41.35 8.46
C LYS A 642 -18.66 -40.46 9.68
N ASP A 643 -18.17 -41.05 10.78
CA ASP A 643 -17.90 -40.34 12.02
C ASP A 643 -17.12 -39.02 11.74
N ARG A 644 -17.76 -37.92 12.06
CA ARG A 644 -17.27 -36.56 11.79
C ARG A 644 -15.99 -36.21 12.54
N GLU A 645 -15.77 -36.81 13.71
CA GLU A 645 -14.59 -36.55 14.53
C GLU A 645 -13.35 -37.28 13.99
N VAL A 646 -13.56 -38.36 13.24
CA VAL A 646 -12.49 -39.23 12.75
C VAL A 646 -12.21 -39.01 11.27
N TRP A 647 -13.22 -38.62 10.48
CA TRP A 647 -13.12 -38.56 9.03
C TRP A 647 -13.40 -37.15 8.49
N VAL A 648 -12.52 -36.70 7.59
CA VAL A 648 -12.58 -35.36 6.92
C VAL A 648 -12.40 -35.50 5.41
N TYR A 649 -12.81 -34.50 4.66
CA TYR A 649 -12.54 -34.46 3.24
C TYR A 649 -11.22 -33.75 2.95
N ARG A 650 -10.25 -34.43 2.32
CA ARG A 650 -9.11 -33.78 1.70
C ARG A 650 -9.55 -33.23 0.37
N LEU A 651 -9.46 -31.93 0.20
CA LEU A 651 -9.78 -31.25 -1.05
C LEU A 651 -8.72 -31.54 -2.13
N LEU A 652 -9.17 -31.79 -3.35
CA LEU A 652 -8.34 -31.99 -4.55
C LEU A 652 -8.54 -30.83 -5.55
N LYS A 653 -9.65 -30.12 -5.41
CA LYS A 653 -10.01 -28.95 -6.21
C LYS A 653 -10.44 -27.81 -5.31
N ALA A 654 -10.35 -26.59 -5.84
CA ALA A 654 -10.83 -25.42 -5.12
C ALA A 654 -12.35 -25.49 -4.91
N LEU A 655 -12.82 -25.01 -3.77
CA LEU A 655 -14.23 -24.94 -3.38
C LEU A 655 -14.61 -23.49 -3.10
N TYR A 656 -15.90 -23.15 -3.30
CA TYR A 656 -16.44 -21.86 -2.91
C TYR A 656 -16.12 -21.53 -1.45
N GLY A 657 -15.66 -20.31 -1.19
CA GLY A 657 -15.33 -19.81 0.14
C GLY A 657 -13.88 -20.03 0.60
N LEU A 658 -13.07 -20.81 -0.14
CA LEU A 658 -11.62 -20.87 0.09
C LEU A 658 -10.97 -19.54 -0.30
N LYS A 659 -10.00 -19.07 0.47
CA LYS A 659 -9.29 -17.81 0.22
C LYS A 659 -8.53 -17.80 -1.11
N GLN A 660 -7.89 -18.90 -1.48
CA GLN A 660 -7.17 -19.05 -2.75
C GLN A 660 -8.03 -19.52 -3.91
N GLY A 661 -9.32 -19.82 -3.71
CA GLY A 661 -10.19 -20.38 -4.74
C GLY A 661 -10.25 -19.53 -5.99
N SER A 662 -10.43 -18.22 -5.85
CA SER A 662 -10.46 -17.29 -6.97
C SER A 662 -9.11 -17.21 -7.70
N LYS A 663 -7.98 -17.25 -6.98
CA LYS A 663 -6.65 -17.27 -7.58
C LYS A 663 -6.42 -18.51 -8.42
N ASN A 664 -6.69 -19.69 -7.87
CA ASN A 664 -6.47 -20.96 -8.56
C ASN A 664 -7.34 -21.06 -9.83
N TRP A 665 -8.57 -20.54 -9.78
CA TRP A 665 -9.43 -20.44 -10.94
C TRP A 665 -8.86 -19.45 -11.98
N TYR A 666 -8.44 -18.27 -11.57
CA TYR A 666 -7.85 -17.29 -12.48
C TYR A 666 -6.61 -17.86 -13.19
N ASP A 667 -5.72 -18.54 -12.48
CA ASP A 667 -4.51 -19.14 -13.06
C ASP A 667 -4.86 -20.24 -14.09
N ALA A 668 -5.87 -21.07 -13.79
CA ALA A 668 -6.37 -22.09 -14.70
C ALA A 668 -6.98 -21.48 -15.96
N LEU A 669 -7.80 -20.43 -15.79
CA LEU A 669 -8.41 -19.69 -16.87
C LEU A 669 -7.38 -18.96 -17.75
N TYR A 670 -6.42 -18.28 -17.12
CA TYR A 670 -5.33 -17.60 -17.82
C TYR A 670 -4.53 -18.59 -18.70
N LYS A 671 -4.21 -19.75 -18.17
CA LYS A 671 -3.53 -20.82 -18.92
C LYS A 671 -4.36 -21.25 -20.13
N ALA A 672 -5.64 -21.52 -19.94
CA ALA A 672 -6.54 -21.95 -21.00
C ALA A 672 -6.70 -20.90 -22.11
N LEU A 673 -6.83 -19.63 -21.75
CA LEU A 673 -6.91 -18.52 -22.70
C LEU A 673 -5.59 -18.32 -23.46
N SER A 674 -4.44 -18.46 -22.78
CA SER A 674 -3.11 -18.38 -23.40
C SER A 674 -2.93 -19.50 -24.43
N GLU A 675 -3.35 -20.73 -24.14
CA GLU A 675 -3.33 -21.88 -25.06
C GLU A 675 -4.23 -21.65 -26.30
N LEU A 676 -5.31 -20.87 -26.14
CA LEU A 676 -6.18 -20.45 -27.25
C LEU A 676 -5.61 -19.25 -28.02
N GLY A 677 -4.44 -18.73 -27.62
CA GLY A 677 -3.74 -17.63 -28.28
C GLY A 677 -4.26 -16.24 -27.88
N PHE A 678 -4.92 -16.10 -26.74
CA PHE A 678 -5.27 -14.79 -26.17
C PHE A 678 -4.08 -14.19 -25.43
N THR A 679 -3.93 -12.88 -25.57
CA THR A 679 -2.98 -12.07 -24.81
C THR A 679 -3.72 -11.39 -23.67
N ARG A 680 -3.18 -11.46 -22.46
CA ARG A 680 -3.69 -10.73 -21.30
C ARG A 680 -3.28 -9.27 -21.41
N SER A 681 -4.17 -8.36 -21.11
CA SER A 681 -3.85 -6.94 -20.99
C SER A 681 -3.00 -6.71 -19.72
N GLU A 682 -1.93 -5.94 -19.84
CA GLU A 682 -1.13 -5.51 -18.69
C GLU A 682 -1.73 -4.28 -17.99
N ALA A 683 -2.66 -3.58 -18.64
CA ALA A 683 -3.41 -2.49 -18.02
C ALA A 683 -4.53 -3.01 -17.12
N ASP A 684 -5.17 -4.13 -17.49
CA ASP A 684 -6.21 -4.80 -16.71
C ASP A 684 -6.12 -6.31 -16.91
N HIS A 685 -5.65 -7.02 -15.90
CA HIS A 685 -5.41 -8.47 -15.97
C HIS A 685 -6.70 -9.31 -16.11
N GLY A 686 -7.87 -8.72 -15.91
CA GLY A 686 -9.17 -9.35 -16.22
C GLY A 686 -9.59 -9.20 -17.67
N VAL A 687 -8.85 -8.44 -18.49
CA VAL A 687 -9.11 -8.23 -19.91
C VAL A 687 -8.14 -9.04 -20.75
N PHE A 688 -8.66 -9.78 -21.73
CA PHE A 688 -7.91 -10.59 -22.68
C PHE A 688 -8.31 -10.24 -24.09
N PHE A 689 -7.38 -10.30 -25.02
CA PHE A 689 -7.67 -10.03 -26.42
C PHE A 689 -6.85 -10.92 -27.36
N LYS A 690 -7.40 -11.13 -28.55
CA LYS A 690 -6.72 -11.87 -29.62
C LYS A 690 -6.98 -11.15 -30.95
N ARG A 691 -5.93 -11.00 -31.74
CA ARG A 691 -5.99 -10.43 -33.09
C ARG A 691 -5.66 -11.49 -34.11
N ILE A 692 -6.41 -11.52 -35.19
CA ILE A 692 -6.23 -12.43 -36.32
C ILE A 692 -6.41 -11.61 -37.60
N GLY A 693 -5.30 -11.26 -38.23
CA GLY A 693 -5.35 -10.34 -39.38
C GLY A 693 -5.86 -8.95 -38.95
N GLY A 694 -6.96 -8.48 -39.54
CA GLY A 694 -7.64 -7.24 -39.17
C GLY A 694 -8.74 -7.39 -38.12
N ASP A 695 -9.03 -8.62 -37.70
CA ASP A 695 -10.09 -8.89 -36.73
C ASP A 695 -9.57 -8.90 -35.29
N ILE A 696 -10.43 -8.49 -34.38
CA ILE A 696 -10.16 -8.48 -32.93
C ILE A 696 -11.31 -9.12 -32.18
N ILE A 697 -10.98 -9.92 -31.17
CA ILE A 697 -11.89 -10.40 -30.12
C ILE A 697 -11.34 -10.01 -28.77
N ILE A 698 -12.19 -9.47 -27.89
CA ILE A 698 -11.84 -8.95 -26.57
C ILE A 698 -12.77 -9.59 -25.55
N LEU A 699 -12.19 -10.06 -24.45
CA LEU A 699 -12.88 -10.63 -23.30
C LEU A 699 -12.66 -9.73 -22.09
N ALA A 700 -13.69 -9.51 -21.30
CA ALA A 700 -13.59 -8.96 -19.96
C ALA A 700 -14.23 -9.93 -18.98
N ILE A 701 -13.49 -10.39 -17.97
CA ILE A 701 -13.90 -11.51 -17.10
C ILE A 701 -13.88 -11.05 -15.64
N HIS A 702 -14.98 -11.36 -14.95
CA HIS A 702 -15.16 -11.12 -13.52
C HIS A 702 -15.52 -12.44 -12.83
N VAL A 703 -14.49 -13.17 -12.37
CA VAL A 703 -14.55 -14.50 -11.74
C VAL A 703 -15.14 -15.56 -12.69
N ASP A 704 -16.46 -15.79 -12.67
CA ASP A 704 -17.24 -16.72 -13.51
C ASP A 704 -18.00 -16.02 -14.63
N ASP A 705 -18.39 -14.76 -14.41
CA ASP A 705 -19.08 -13.95 -15.42
C ASP A 705 -18.11 -13.41 -16.47
N GLY A 706 -18.42 -13.59 -17.75
CA GLY A 706 -17.62 -13.07 -18.85
C GLY A 706 -18.43 -12.30 -19.89
N MET A 707 -17.82 -11.25 -20.42
CA MET A 707 -18.31 -10.50 -21.57
C MET A 707 -17.33 -10.65 -22.72
N VAL A 708 -17.83 -10.91 -23.92
CA VAL A 708 -17.05 -11.00 -25.15
C VAL A 708 -17.56 -10.01 -26.19
N THR A 709 -16.65 -9.31 -26.83
CA THR A 709 -16.94 -8.39 -27.93
C THR A 709 -15.89 -8.47 -29.03
N GLY A 710 -16.22 -8.01 -30.22
CA GLY A 710 -15.30 -7.99 -31.35
C GLY A 710 -16.00 -7.66 -32.67
N ASN A 711 -15.22 -7.41 -33.71
CA ASN A 711 -15.69 -7.05 -35.04
C ASN A 711 -16.07 -8.27 -35.89
N ASN A 712 -15.78 -9.50 -35.43
CA ASN A 712 -16.08 -10.73 -36.17
C ASN A 712 -16.86 -11.75 -35.32
N VAL A 713 -18.15 -11.94 -35.65
CA VAL A 713 -19.07 -12.83 -34.91
C VAL A 713 -18.64 -14.30 -35.00
N ALA A 714 -18.01 -14.73 -36.10
CA ALA A 714 -17.55 -16.11 -36.26
C ALA A 714 -16.41 -16.42 -35.28
N LEU A 715 -15.51 -15.45 -34.98
CA LEU A 715 -14.46 -15.60 -33.98
C LEU A 715 -15.03 -15.70 -32.56
N ILE A 716 -16.09 -14.94 -32.24
CA ILE A 716 -16.80 -15.03 -30.97
C ILE A 716 -17.40 -16.42 -30.78
N LYS A 717 -18.10 -16.92 -31.79
CA LYS A 717 -18.70 -18.26 -31.76
C LYS A 717 -17.63 -19.34 -31.60
N LYS A 718 -16.54 -19.26 -32.37
CA LYS A 718 -15.41 -20.20 -32.27
C LYS A 718 -14.78 -20.18 -30.89
N PHE A 719 -14.59 -19.01 -30.29
CA PHE A 719 -14.07 -18.88 -28.93
C PHE A 719 -14.95 -19.64 -27.94
N LYS A 720 -16.26 -19.40 -27.97
CA LYS A 720 -17.22 -20.08 -27.07
C LYS A 720 -17.18 -21.62 -27.25
N GLU A 721 -17.11 -22.11 -28.48
CA GLU A 721 -16.97 -23.53 -28.78
C GLU A 721 -15.63 -24.12 -28.27
N ASP A 722 -14.53 -23.46 -28.51
CA ASP A 722 -13.20 -23.94 -28.11
C ASP A 722 -13.03 -23.87 -26.58
N MET A 723 -13.59 -22.87 -25.95
CA MET A 723 -13.55 -22.73 -24.47
C MET A 723 -14.46 -23.78 -23.81
N ASN A 724 -15.63 -24.07 -24.37
CA ASN A 724 -16.55 -25.10 -23.87
C ASN A 724 -15.95 -26.53 -23.92
N LYS A 725 -14.95 -26.78 -24.78
CA LYS A 725 -14.19 -28.05 -24.78
C LYS A 725 -13.27 -28.19 -23.58
N LYS A 726 -12.83 -27.04 -23.00
CA LYS A 726 -11.89 -27.04 -21.87
C LYS A 726 -12.63 -26.93 -20.53
N TYR A 727 -13.53 -25.98 -20.44
CA TYR A 727 -14.37 -25.71 -19.27
C TYR A 727 -15.82 -25.52 -19.74
N LYS A 728 -16.74 -26.13 -19.02
CA LYS A 728 -18.15 -26.02 -19.35
C LYS A 728 -18.59 -24.55 -19.27
N LEU A 729 -18.95 -24.02 -20.43
CA LEU A 729 -19.35 -22.63 -20.64
C LEU A 729 -20.82 -22.58 -21.01
N THR A 730 -21.60 -21.80 -20.26
CA THR A 730 -22.99 -21.49 -20.60
C THR A 730 -23.02 -20.23 -21.44
N ASP A 731 -23.40 -20.35 -22.73
CA ASP A 731 -23.60 -19.18 -23.60
C ASP A 731 -24.93 -18.51 -23.25
N LEU A 732 -24.86 -17.27 -22.78
CA LEU A 732 -26.02 -16.45 -22.42
C LEU A 732 -26.53 -15.60 -23.59
N GLY A 733 -25.85 -15.66 -24.75
CA GLY A 733 -26.17 -14.88 -25.94
C GLY A 733 -25.87 -13.38 -25.80
N PRO A 734 -26.60 -12.54 -26.55
CA PRO A 734 -26.42 -11.08 -26.49
C PRO A 734 -26.59 -10.55 -25.07
N VAL A 735 -25.67 -9.64 -24.68
CA VAL A 735 -25.65 -9.07 -23.33
C VAL A 735 -26.99 -8.36 -23.03
N CYS A 736 -27.69 -8.82 -21.99
CA CYS A 736 -28.89 -8.19 -21.45
C CYS A 736 -28.74 -7.81 -19.98
N SER A 737 -27.83 -8.46 -19.28
CA SER A 737 -27.45 -8.10 -17.92
C SER A 737 -26.01 -8.51 -17.66
N LEU A 738 -25.27 -7.75 -16.86
CA LEU A 738 -23.88 -8.05 -16.45
C LEU A 738 -23.64 -7.47 -15.06
N LEU A 739 -23.13 -8.30 -14.14
CA LEU A 739 -22.83 -7.89 -12.76
C LEU A 739 -24.01 -7.18 -12.07
N GLY A 740 -25.27 -7.65 -12.30
CA GLY A 740 -26.48 -7.04 -11.73
C GLY A 740 -26.90 -5.70 -12.36
N ILE A 741 -26.28 -5.30 -13.47
CA ILE A 741 -26.61 -4.13 -14.28
C ILE A 741 -27.36 -4.60 -15.54
N LYS A 742 -28.57 -4.10 -15.77
CA LYS A 742 -29.31 -4.36 -17.02
C LYS A 742 -28.63 -3.59 -18.15
N VAL A 743 -28.47 -4.27 -19.29
CA VAL A 743 -27.89 -3.71 -20.50
C VAL A 743 -28.96 -3.74 -21.60
N ALA A 744 -29.33 -2.59 -22.12
CA ALA A 744 -30.19 -2.46 -23.27
C ALA A 744 -29.37 -1.96 -24.47
N ARG A 745 -29.64 -2.49 -25.66
CA ARG A 745 -28.87 -2.16 -26.85
C ARG A 745 -29.77 -1.79 -28.00
N ASP A 746 -29.53 -0.65 -28.61
CA ASP A 746 -30.10 -0.23 -29.88
C ASP A 746 -29.03 -0.30 -30.97
N LEU A 747 -29.20 -1.23 -31.91
CA LEU A 747 -28.28 -1.44 -33.04
C LEU A 747 -28.45 -0.39 -34.13
N VAL A 748 -29.62 0.22 -34.26
CA VAL A 748 -29.93 1.22 -35.26
C VAL A 748 -29.27 2.55 -34.87
N GLU A 749 -29.53 2.98 -33.63
CA GLU A 749 -28.98 4.21 -33.06
C GLU A 749 -27.56 4.04 -32.58
N LYS A 750 -26.99 2.84 -32.64
CA LYS A 750 -25.66 2.47 -32.09
C LYS A 750 -25.50 2.91 -30.64
N LYS A 751 -26.51 2.66 -29.81
CA LYS A 751 -26.55 3.03 -28.39
C LYS A 751 -26.56 1.80 -27.49
N ILE A 752 -25.95 1.95 -26.32
CA ILE A 752 -26.03 0.99 -25.22
C ILE A 752 -26.40 1.76 -23.96
N SER A 753 -27.42 1.32 -23.25
CA SER A 753 -27.89 1.90 -21.97
C SER A 753 -27.69 0.92 -20.82
N LEU A 754 -27.18 1.41 -19.71
CA LEU A 754 -26.96 0.65 -18.49
C LEU A 754 -27.91 1.11 -17.38
N SER A 755 -28.68 0.19 -16.80
CA SER A 755 -29.71 0.46 -15.81
C SER A 755 -29.50 -0.37 -14.54
N GLN A 756 -29.59 0.26 -13.38
CA GLN A 756 -29.70 -0.40 -12.07
C GLN A 756 -31.10 -0.23 -11.45
N GLN A 757 -32.14 -0.01 -12.27
CA GLN A 757 -33.51 0.25 -11.77
C GLN A 757 -33.96 -0.82 -10.77
N ALA A 758 -33.87 -2.11 -11.14
CA ALA A 758 -34.30 -3.22 -10.28
C ALA A 758 -33.51 -3.24 -8.93
N TYR A 759 -32.23 -2.96 -8.97
CA TYR A 759 -31.41 -2.85 -7.77
C TYR A 759 -31.84 -1.66 -6.90
N ILE A 760 -32.04 -0.50 -7.50
CA ILE A 760 -32.48 0.72 -6.78
C ILE A 760 -33.84 0.48 -6.13
N GLU A 761 -34.78 -0.13 -6.83
CA GLU A 761 -36.09 -0.51 -6.26
C GLU A 761 -35.95 -1.47 -5.08
N ALA A 762 -35.12 -2.51 -5.24
CA ALA A 762 -34.88 -3.48 -4.17
C ALA A 762 -34.29 -2.85 -2.90
N ILE A 763 -33.34 -1.92 -3.02
CA ILE A 763 -32.78 -1.24 -1.82
C ILE A 763 -33.76 -0.25 -1.21
N ILE A 764 -34.59 0.44 -2.00
CA ILE A 764 -35.63 1.35 -1.49
C ILE A 764 -36.62 0.54 -0.64
N THR A 765 -37.12 -0.57 -1.16
CA THR A 765 -38.05 -1.46 -0.43
C THR A 765 -37.39 -2.09 0.80
N LYS A 766 -36.14 -2.53 0.68
CA LYS A 766 -35.38 -3.11 1.82
C LYS A 766 -35.30 -2.19 3.02
N PHE A 767 -35.12 -0.90 2.80
CA PHE A 767 -35.03 0.10 3.87
C PHE A 767 -36.37 0.76 4.22
N ASN A 768 -37.50 0.30 3.64
CA ASN A 768 -38.85 0.85 3.81
C ASN A 768 -38.92 2.34 3.44
N PHE A 769 -38.38 2.70 2.27
CA PHE A 769 -38.35 4.06 1.77
C PHE A 769 -39.25 4.29 0.55
N ASP A 770 -40.17 3.34 0.25
CA ASP A 770 -41.09 3.39 -0.90
C ASP A 770 -42.04 4.59 -0.83
N ASP A 771 -42.51 4.95 0.38
CA ASP A 771 -43.48 6.02 0.62
C ASP A 771 -42.84 7.41 0.80
N LEU A 772 -41.51 7.52 0.64
CA LEU A 772 -40.82 8.79 0.81
C LEU A 772 -41.08 9.72 -0.38
N LYS A 773 -41.30 10.99 -0.13
CA LYS A 773 -41.41 12.01 -1.19
C LYS A 773 -40.05 12.15 -1.92
N PRO A 774 -40.05 12.03 -3.26
CA PRO A 774 -38.80 12.19 -4.05
C PRO A 774 -38.08 13.52 -3.81
N SER A 775 -36.76 13.53 -3.93
CA SER A 775 -35.91 14.73 -3.86
C SER A 775 -35.34 15.05 -5.25
N ALA A 776 -35.22 16.34 -5.56
CA ALA A 776 -34.62 16.80 -6.83
C ALA A 776 -33.06 16.75 -6.82
N ILE A 777 -32.43 16.65 -5.65
CA ILE A 777 -30.97 16.65 -5.47
C ILE A 777 -30.53 15.60 -4.45
N PRO A 778 -29.39 14.93 -4.64
CA PRO A 778 -28.93 13.90 -3.72
C PRO A 778 -28.39 14.48 -2.40
N MET A 779 -27.89 15.72 -2.40
CA MET A 779 -27.37 16.41 -1.23
C MET A 779 -27.77 17.88 -1.23
N ASP A 780 -28.02 18.42 -0.04
CA ASP A 780 -28.45 19.80 0.15
C ASP A 780 -27.24 20.73 0.30
N PRO A 781 -27.03 21.70 -0.63
CA PRO A 781 -25.93 22.64 -0.52
C PRO A 781 -25.99 23.52 0.74
N SER A 782 -27.24 23.76 1.28
CA SER A 782 -27.44 24.60 2.45
C SER A 782 -27.27 23.88 3.79
N ALA A 783 -27.12 22.54 3.76
CA ALA A 783 -27.05 21.70 4.96
C ALA A 783 -25.74 20.89 5.01
N PRO A 784 -24.56 21.52 5.20
CA PRO A 784 -23.28 20.81 5.25
C PRO A 784 -23.24 19.84 6.43
N LEU A 785 -22.66 18.66 6.17
CA LEU A 785 -22.45 17.63 7.19
C LEU A 785 -21.12 17.83 7.89
N SER A 786 -21.11 17.59 9.23
CA SER A 786 -19.92 17.75 10.04
C SER A 786 -19.80 16.69 11.14
N LYS A 787 -18.58 16.46 11.64
CA LYS A 787 -18.31 15.58 12.79
C LYS A 787 -18.96 16.08 14.08
N SER A 788 -19.23 17.38 14.21
CA SER A 788 -19.93 17.95 15.37
C SER A 788 -21.38 17.48 15.50
N GLN A 789 -21.94 16.98 14.41
CA GLN A 789 -23.30 16.41 14.35
C GLN A 789 -23.33 14.91 14.75
N SER A 790 -22.16 14.29 15.00
CA SER A 790 -22.08 12.92 15.53
C SER A 790 -22.57 12.84 16.97
N LEU A 791 -23.18 11.72 17.34
CA LEU A 791 -23.81 11.54 18.62
C LEU A 791 -22.80 11.42 19.77
N THR A 792 -23.07 12.14 20.85
CA THR A 792 -22.23 12.12 22.06
C THR A 792 -22.96 11.51 23.28
N LYS A 793 -24.29 11.50 23.25
CA LYS A 793 -25.11 10.91 24.32
C LYS A 793 -25.24 9.39 24.09
N LEU A 794 -25.01 8.61 25.15
CA LEU A 794 -25.06 7.14 25.06
C LEU A 794 -26.44 6.60 24.66
N GLU A 795 -27.52 7.26 25.09
CA GLU A 795 -28.88 6.87 24.72
C GLU A 795 -29.16 7.05 23.23
N ASP A 796 -28.68 8.14 22.62
CA ASP A 796 -28.85 8.38 21.20
C ASP A 796 -27.95 7.49 20.37
N ILE A 797 -26.74 7.19 20.84
CA ILE A 797 -25.85 6.21 20.24
C ILE A 797 -26.50 4.82 20.25
N ALA A 798 -27.16 4.44 21.37
CA ALA A 798 -27.85 3.16 21.45
C ALA A 798 -29.04 3.07 20.46
N LYS A 799 -29.81 4.16 20.30
CA LYS A 799 -30.88 4.21 19.29
C LYS A 799 -30.34 4.14 17.86
N MET A 800 -29.25 4.84 17.57
CA MET A 800 -28.63 4.86 16.25
C MET A 800 -28.01 3.49 15.87
N ARG A 801 -27.61 2.64 16.82
CA ARG A 801 -27.16 1.27 16.56
C ARG A 801 -28.21 0.40 15.87
N ASN A 802 -29.49 0.70 16.08
CA ASN A 802 -30.61 0.01 15.43
C ASN A 802 -30.87 0.52 14.01
N VAL A 803 -30.24 1.63 13.61
CA VAL A 803 -30.36 2.19 12.26
C VAL A 803 -29.33 1.50 11.35
N PRO A 804 -29.70 0.93 10.21
CA PRO A 804 -28.80 0.18 9.32
C PRO A 804 -27.95 1.14 8.46
N TYR A 805 -27.28 2.11 9.12
CA TYR A 805 -26.55 3.20 8.45
C TYR A 805 -25.48 2.68 7.48
N ARG A 806 -24.60 1.79 7.97
CA ARG A 806 -23.48 1.26 7.17
C ARG A 806 -23.96 0.42 5.99
N GLU A 807 -25.02 -0.35 6.20
CA GLU A 807 -25.63 -1.17 5.17
C GLU A 807 -26.29 -0.31 4.08
N ALA A 808 -27.01 0.75 4.48
CA ALA A 808 -27.60 1.71 3.55
C ALA A 808 -26.51 2.44 2.72
N VAL A 809 -25.45 2.93 3.38
CA VAL A 809 -24.31 3.57 2.70
C VAL A 809 -23.62 2.60 1.74
N GLY A 810 -23.39 1.35 2.15
CA GLY A 810 -22.82 0.30 1.27
C GLY A 810 -23.66 0.05 0.03
N SER A 811 -25.00 0.02 0.19
CA SER A 811 -25.94 -0.12 -0.93
C SER A 811 -25.87 1.08 -1.89
N LEU A 812 -25.78 2.29 -1.38
CA LEU A 812 -25.61 3.50 -2.19
C LEU A 812 -24.27 3.53 -2.92
N MET A 813 -23.18 3.03 -2.29
CA MET A 813 -21.87 2.95 -2.94
C MET A 813 -21.90 2.07 -4.19
N TYR A 814 -22.59 0.93 -4.15
CA TYR A 814 -22.72 0.06 -5.32
C TYR A 814 -23.51 0.76 -6.45
N ALA A 815 -24.60 1.45 -6.14
CA ALA A 815 -25.33 2.24 -7.14
C ALA A 815 -24.43 3.33 -7.76
N ALA A 816 -23.69 4.06 -6.91
CA ALA A 816 -22.78 5.12 -7.32
C ALA A 816 -21.64 4.61 -8.23
N MET A 817 -21.11 3.44 -7.97
CA MET A 817 -20.01 2.84 -8.75
C MET A 817 -20.50 2.14 -10.04
N GLY A 818 -21.71 1.61 -10.03
CA GLY A 818 -22.29 0.88 -11.16
C GLY A 818 -22.67 1.79 -12.33
N THR A 819 -23.69 2.60 -12.15
CA THR A 819 -24.29 3.43 -13.20
C THR A 819 -24.68 4.85 -12.78
N ARG A 820 -24.47 5.22 -11.51
CA ARG A 820 -24.97 6.49 -10.95
C ARG A 820 -23.82 7.41 -10.44
N PRO A 821 -22.99 7.95 -11.35
CA PRO A 821 -21.94 8.90 -10.98
C PRO A 821 -22.49 10.16 -10.26
N ASP A 822 -23.72 10.54 -10.53
CA ASP A 822 -24.44 11.69 -9.97
C ASP A 822 -24.64 11.65 -8.44
N ILE A 823 -24.58 10.46 -7.82
CA ILE A 823 -24.65 10.32 -6.37
C ILE A 823 -23.29 10.05 -5.72
N ALA A 824 -22.20 9.98 -6.50
CA ALA A 824 -20.89 9.56 -5.97
C ALA A 824 -20.37 10.49 -4.85
N PHE A 825 -20.46 11.81 -5.03
CA PHE A 825 -20.07 12.77 -4.01
C PHE A 825 -20.91 12.68 -2.74
N ALA A 826 -22.23 12.62 -2.90
CA ALA A 826 -23.16 12.53 -1.77
C ALA A 826 -22.92 11.25 -0.95
N THR A 827 -22.70 10.13 -1.64
CA THR A 827 -22.39 8.83 -1.02
C THR A 827 -21.05 8.85 -0.29
N LEU A 828 -19.99 9.41 -0.92
CA LEU A 828 -18.70 9.59 -0.27
C LEU A 828 -18.82 10.43 1.00
N THR A 829 -19.60 11.50 0.96
CA THR A 829 -19.77 12.42 2.08
C THR A 829 -20.42 11.73 3.27
N VAL A 830 -21.53 11.00 3.09
CA VAL A 830 -22.18 10.25 4.17
C VAL A 830 -21.31 9.07 4.65
N ALA A 831 -20.52 8.46 3.78
CA ALA A 831 -19.62 7.36 4.15
C ALA A 831 -18.57 7.78 5.20
N GLN A 832 -18.15 9.03 5.23
CA GLN A 832 -17.18 9.56 6.18
C GLN A 832 -17.65 9.48 7.66
N TYR A 833 -18.95 9.37 7.89
CA TYR A 833 -19.56 9.33 9.23
C TYR A 833 -19.97 7.92 9.67
N SER A 834 -19.63 6.89 8.92
CA SER A 834 -20.01 5.48 9.19
C SER A 834 -19.52 4.93 10.53
N GLU A 835 -18.50 5.52 11.14
CA GLU A 835 -18.00 5.13 12.46
C GLU A 835 -18.93 5.56 13.59
N ASN A 836 -19.41 6.80 13.55
CA ASN A 836 -20.31 7.38 14.55
C ASN A 836 -21.32 8.35 13.89
N PRO A 837 -22.35 7.83 13.19
CA PRO A 837 -23.32 8.66 12.52
C PRO A 837 -24.25 9.37 13.51
N GLY A 838 -24.65 10.60 13.16
CA GLY A 838 -25.74 11.32 13.86
C GLY A 838 -27.03 11.33 13.05
N TRP A 839 -28.13 11.83 13.64
CA TRP A 839 -29.45 11.89 12.99
C TRP A 839 -29.42 12.72 11.70
N LYS A 840 -28.64 13.81 11.64
CA LYS A 840 -28.46 14.59 10.41
C LYS A 840 -27.76 13.81 9.30
N HIS A 841 -26.80 12.95 9.67
CA HIS A 841 -26.13 12.07 8.71
C HIS A 841 -27.12 11.04 8.14
N TRP A 842 -28.02 10.50 8.99
CA TRP A 842 -29.06 9.59 8.55
C TRP A 842 -30.11 10.26 7.63
N GLU A 843 -30.48 11.50 7.94
CA GLU A 843 -31.36 12.28 7.06
C GLU A 843 -30.72 12.52 5.68
N ALA A 844 -29.41 12.76 5.64
CA ALA A 844 -28.68 12.89 4.38
C ALA A 844 -28.69 11.57 3.58
N VAL A 845 -28.50 10.41 4.24
CA VAL A 845 -28.65 9.10 3.60
C VAL A 845 -30.06 8.92 3.02
N LYS A 846 -31.11 9.21 3.81
CA LYS A 846 -32.50 9.15 3.32
C LYS A 846 -32.74 10.10 2.15
N ARG A 847 -32.11 11.28 2.11
CA ARG A 847 -32.19 12.19 0.97
C ARG A 847 -31.64 11.58 -0.31
N ILE A 848 -30.53 10.84 -0.25
CA ILE A 848 -29.98 10.16 -1.42
C ILE A 848 -30.97 9.08 -1.92
N PHE A 849 -31.58 8.31 -1.03
CA PHE A 849 -32.65 7.37 -1.41
C PHE A 849 -33.86 8.06 -2.05
N ARG A 850 -34.28 9.19 -1.51
CA ARG A 850 -35.37 9.99 -2.09
C ARG A 850 -35.04 10.52 -3.50
N TYR A 851 -33.75 10.87 -3.73
CA TYR A 851 -33.29 11.26 -5.05
C TYR A 851 -33.30 10.05 -6.00
N LEU A 852 -32.82 8.91 -5.55
CA LEU A 852 -32.88 7.67 -6.35
C LEU A 852 -34.30 7.24 -6.64
N LEU A 853 -35.25 7.38 -5.70
CA LEU A 853 -36.66 7.12 -5.92
C LEU A 853 -37.24 7.96 -7.08
N GLY A 854 -36.86 9.24 -7.16
CA GLY A 854 -37.25 10.16 -8.23
C GLY A 854 -36.56 9.92 -9.56
N THR A 855 -35.39 9.25 -9.54
CA THR A 855 -34.52 9.06 -10.70
C THR A 855 -34.20 7.58 -11.00
N LYS A 856 -34.98 6.65 -10.46
CA LYS A 856 -34.76 5.20 -10.58
C LYS A 856 -34.74 4.68 -12.01
N LYS A 857 -35.43 5.37 -12.94
CA LYS A 857 -35.48 5.05 -14.35
C LYS A 857 -34.36 5.64 -15.19
N TRP A 858 -33.43 6.38 -14.56
CA TRP A 858 -32.29 6.93 -15.29
C TRP A 858 -31.31 5.84 -15.66
N GLU A 859 -30.86 5.86 -16.88
CA GLU A 859 -29.90 4.93 -17.46
C GLU A 859 -28.64 5.67 -17.92
N LEU A 860 -27.49 5.06 -17.76
CA LEU A 860 -26.22 5.57 -18.27
C LEU A 860 -26.02 5.10 -19.70
N THR A 861 -26.00 6.02 -20.66
CA THR A 861 -26.06 5.72 -22.09
C THR A 861 -24.76 6.08 -22.79
N TYR A 862 -24.31 5.20 -23.68
CA TYR A 862 -23.18 5.37 -24.60
C TYR A 862 -23.66 5.32 -26.03
N GLY A 863 -23.00 6.09 -26.92
CA GLY A 863 -23.26 6.13 -28.34
C GLY A 863 -24.01 7.38 -28.80
N GLY A 864 -24.12 7.58 -30.15
CA GLY A 864 -24.71 8.77 -30.74
C GLY A 864 -23.81 10.00 -30.82
N ASN A 865 -22.61 9.99 -30.21
CA ASN A 865 -21.60 11.04 -30.30
C ASN A 865 -20.27 10.41 -30.65
N ASP A 866 -19.62 10.86 -31.71
CA ASP A 866 -18.29 10.40 -32.10
C ASP A 866 -17.17 11.17 -31.33
N ARG A 867 -17.31 11.26 -30.00
CA ARG A 867 -16.31 11.89 -29.14
C ARG A 867 -15.41 10.82 -28.53
N GLY A 868 -14.12 10.89 -28.85
CA GLY A 868 -13.11 10.03 -28.23
C GLY A 868 -13.02 10.20 -26.71
N LEU A 869 -12.02 9.60 -26.11
CA LEU A 869 -11.77 9.68 -24.66
C LEU A 869 -11.46 11.12 -24.25
N VAL A 870 -12.30 11.71 -23.40
CA VAL A 870 -12.10 13.03 -22.78
C VAL A 870 -12.31 12.92 -21.26
N GLY A 871 -11.60 13.76 -20.49
CA GLY A 871 -11.72 13.81 -19.04
C GLY A 871 -12.14 15.19 -18.54
N TYR A 872 -12.81 15.25 -17.40
CA TYR A 872 -13.10 16.46 -16.63
C TYR A 872 -12.56 16.28 -15.23
N VAL A 873 -11.98 17.33 -14.65
CA VAL A 873 -11.42 17.30 -13.30
C VAL A 873 -11.72 18.58 -12.54
N ASP A 874 -12.08 18.41 -11.27
CA ASP A 874 -12.40 19.50 -10.34
C ASP A 874 -11.90 19.14 -8.93
N ALA A 875 -11.72 20.17 -8.09
CA ALA A 875 -11.48 20.00 -6.67
C ALA A 875 -12.28 20.99 -5.84
N ASP A 876 -12.98 20.52 -4.84
CA ASP A 876 -13.57 21.40 -3.84
C ASP A 876 -12.50 21.97 -2.89
N GLY A 877 -12.54 23.27 -2.68
CA GLY A 877 -11.57 24.04 -1.91
C GLY A 877 -11.62 23.88 -0.39
N ALA A 878 -11.75 22.64 0.13
CA ALA A 878 -11.69 22.33 1.57
C ALA A 878 -12.83 22.93 2.43
N SER A 879 -14.05 22.96 1.92
CA SER A 879 -15.27 23.42 2.60
C SER A 879 -15.70 22.56 3.80
N GLN A 880 -15.03 21.41 4.04
CA GLN A 880 -15.40 20.44 5.07
C GLN A 880 -14.55 20.55 6.34
N ASP A 881 -15.09 20.07 7.47
CA ASP A 881 -14.50 20.07 8.83
C ASP A 881 -13.01 19.68 8.92
N HIS A 882 -12.48 18.98 7.94
CA HIS A 882 -11.11 18.43 7.99
C HIS A 882 -10.13 19.26 7.20
N ARG A 883 -10.55 20.34 6.56
CA ARG A 883 -9.71 21.19 5.70
C ARG A 883 -8.97 20.42 4.59
N ARG A 884 -9.52 19.26 4.17
CA ARG A 884 -8.99 18.46 3.05
C ARG A 884 -9.96 18.58 1.89
N ALA A 885 -9.45 18.97 0.75
CA ALA A 885 -10.22 19.06 -0.47
C ALA A 885 -10.72 17.68 -0.95
N ILE A 886 -11.74 17.69 -1.78
CA ILE A 886 -12.22 16.51 -2.50
C ILE A 886 -11.80 16.64 -3.95
N SER A 887 -11.09 15.64 -4.48
CA SER A 887 -10.79 15.52 -5.91
C SER A 887 -11.93 14.77 -6.59
N GLY A 888 -12.42 15.33 -7.70
CA GLY A 888 -13.38 14.69 -8.59
C GLY A 888 -12.83 14.58 -10.01
N TYR A 889 -12.99 13.43 -10.66
CA TYR A 889 -12.76 13.31 -12.08
C TYR A 889 -13.78 12.40 -12.74
N VAL A 890 -14.06 12.64 -14.00
CA VAL A 890 -14.82 11.72 -14.86
C VAL A 890 -14.19 11.64 -16.23
N PHE A 891 -14.09 10.43 -16.76
CA PHE A 891 -13.72 10.14 -18.13
C PHE A 891 -14.92 9.70 -18.92
N MET A 892 -15.11 10.29 -20.07
CA MET A 892 -16.24 10.10 -20.96
C MET A 892 -15.78 9.49 -22.27
N VAL A 893 -16.58 8.58 -22.81
CA VAL A 893 -16.47 8.06 -24.18
C VAL A 893 -17.87 8.05 -24.79
N ASP A 894 -18.00 8.61 -25.98
CA ASP A 894 -19.26 8.65 -26.73
C ASP A 894 -20.48 9.15 -25.95
N GLY A 895 -20.28 10.19 -25.15
CA GLY A 895 -21.34 10.87 -24.41
C GLY A 895 -21.69 10.24 -23.05
N GLY A 896 -21.11 9.10 -22.68
CA GLY A 896 -21.34 8.47 -21.39
C GLY A 896 -20.09 8.36 -20.51
N ALA A 897 -20.28 8.43 -19.20
CA ALA A 897 -19.19 8.27 -18.23
C ALA A 897 -18.71 6.81 -18.16
N VAL A 898 -17.41 6.56 -18.42
CA VAL A 898 -16.79 5.23 -18.37
C VAL A 898 -16.01 5.01 -17.08
N SER A 899 -15.36 6.05 -16.55
CA SER A 899 -14.65 6.02 -15.29
C SER A 899 -14.84 7.33 -14.53
N TRP A 900 -15.06 7.26 -13.23
CA TRP A 900 -15.22 8.43 -12.35
C TRP A 900 -14.75 8.13 -10.95
N SER A 901 -14.39 9.19 -10.23
CA SER A 901 -14.01 9.11 -8.82
C SER A 901 -14.38 10.40 -8.10
N SER A 902 -14.86 10.25 -6.88
CA SER A 902 -14.95 11.31 -5.90
C SER A 902 -14.12 10.85 -4.70
N LYS A 903 -13.01 11.52 -4.42
CA LYS A 903 -12.05 11.08 -3.39
C LYS A 903 -11.53 12.24 -2.56
N LYS A 904 -11.55 12.08 -1.24
CA LYS A 904 -10.94 13.02 -0.31
C LYS A 904 -9.40 12.98 -0.47
N GLN A 905 -8.79 14.14 -0.58
CA GLN A 905 -7.33 14.26 -0.69
C GLN A 905 -6.63 13.82 0.59
N GLU A 906 -5.48 13.21 0.47
CA GLU A 906 -4.69 12.72 1.62
C GLU A 906 -4.00 13.87 2.36
N LEU A 907 -3.66 14.93 1.64
CA LEU A 907 -3.00 16.12 2.18
C LEU A 907 -4.01 17.27 2.42
N VAL A 908 -3.61 18.22 3.24
CA VAL A 908 -4.31 19.50 3.42
C VAL A 908 -3.66 20.47 2.44
N THR A 909 -4.41 20.91 1.44
CA THR A 909 -3.97 21.91 0.48
C THR A 909 -4.08 23.32 1.05
N LEU A 910 -3.15 24.20 0.72
CA LEU A 910 -3.09 25.55 1.25
C LEU A 910 -3.81 26.58 0.34
N SER A 911 -4.21 26.13 -0.85
CA SER A 911 -4.94 26.96 -1.82
C SER A 911 -5.84 26.10 -2.71
N THR A 912 -6.85 26.73 -3.32
CA THR A 912 -7.70 26.08 -4.33
C THR A 912 -6.87 25.59 -5.53
N THR A 913 -5.90 26.41 -5.99
CA THR A 913 -4.97 26.03 -7.07
C THR A 913 -4.22 24.72 -6.76
N GLU A 914 -3.76 24.55 -5.52
CA GLU A 914 -3.09 23.32 -5.10
C GLU A 914 -4.05 22.14 -5.09
N ALA A 915 -5.27 22.32 -4.58
CA ALA A 915 -6.30 21.29 -4.58
C ALA A 915 -6.62 20.81 -6.01
N GLU A 916 -6.79 21.75 -6.94
CA GLU A 916 -7.03 21.47 -8.35
C GLU A 916 -5.84 20.77 -9.03
N TYR A 917 -4.63 21.19 -8.70
CA TYR A 917 -3.42 20.56 -9.24
C TYR A 917 -3.27 19.11 -8.78
N VAL A 918 -3.59 18.83 -7.51
CA VAL A 918 -3.62 17.47 -6.95
C VAL A 918 -4.71 16.63 -7.62
N ALA A 919 -5.90 17.19 -7.83
CA ALA A 919 -6.99 16.51 -8.53
C ALA A 919 -6.61 16.17 -9.97
N ALA A 920 -6.01 17.12 -10.69
CA ALA A 920 -5.51 16.92 -12.05
C ALA A 920 -4.47 15.79 -12.13
N THR A 921 -3.61 15.66 -11.11
CA THR A 921 -2.66 14.53 -11.00
C THR A 921 -3.37 13.18 -10.81
N HIS A 922 -4.43 13.14 -10.01
CA HIS A 922 -5.24 11.92 -9.84
C HIS A 922 -5.93 11.53 -11.16
N ALA A 923 -6.53 12.49 -11.85
CA ALA A 923 -7.14 12.27 -13.15
C ALA A 923 -6.11 11.83 -14.22
N ALA A 924 -4.89 12.40 -14.20
CA ALA A 924 -3.82 12.01 -15.11
C ALA A 924 -3.43 10.54 -14.98
N LYS A 925 -3.40 9.98 -13.77
CA LYS A 925 -3.12 8.55 -13.54
C LYS A 925 -4.19 7.67 -14.19
N GLU A 926 -5.46 8.03 -14.04
CA GLU A 926 -6.57 7.30 -14.66
C GLU A 926 -6.54 7.43 -16.18
N ALA A 927 -6.24 8.63 -16.71
CA ALA A 927 -6.06 8.85 -18.15
C ALA A 927 -4.99 7.93 -18.74
N ILE A 928 -3.84 7.79 -18.06
CA ILE A 928 -2.74 6.92 -18.50
C ILE A 928 -3.18 5.46 -18.52
N TRP A 929 -3.89 5.03 -17.48
CA TRP A 929 -4.40 3.66 -17.41
C TRP A 929 -5.38 3.37 -18.56
N LEU A 930 -6.37 4.26 -18.80
CA LEU A 930 -7.31 4.12 -19.91
C LEU A 930 -6.59 4.13 -21.26
N ARG A 931 -5.62 5.04 -21.46
CA ARG A 931 -4.80 5.08 -22.68
C ARG A 931 -4.00 3.81 -22.89
N ARG A 932 -3.41 3.27 -21.82
CA ARG A 932 -2.64 2.02 -21.89
C ARG A 932 -3.55 0.86 -22.33
N LEU A 933 -4.72 0.73 -21.72
CA LEU A 933 -5.71 -0.29 -22.11
C LEU A 933 -6.10 -0.13 -23.58
N LEU A 934 -6.45 1.07 -24.01
CA LEU A 934 -6.79 1.35 -25.41
C LEU A 934 -5.62 1.09 -26.36
N THR A 935 -4.40 1.43 -25.98
CA THR A 935 -3.19 1.19 -26.80
C THR A 935 -2.94 -0.31 -26.97
N GLU A 936 -3.08 -1.07 -25.91
CA GLU A 936 -2.95 -2.54 -25.95
C GLU A 936 -4.02 -3.18 -26.86
N LEU A 937 -5.24 -2.65 -26.82
CA LEU A 937 -6.38 -3.18 -27.61
C LEU A 937 -6.41 -2.68 -29.05
N PHE A 938 -5.95 -1.48 -29.36
CA PHE A 938 -6.19 -0.86 -30.68
C PHE A 938 -4.95 -0.26 -31.34
N GLY A 939 -3.79 -0.33 -30.69
CA GLY A 939 -2.54 0.27 -31.17
C GLY A 939 -2.31 1.67 -30.60
N SER A 940 -1.19 2.29 -30.98
CA SER A 940 -0.74 3.56 -30.42
C SER A 940 -1.73 4.70 -30.66
N ILE A 941 -2.03 5.46 -29.59
CA ILE A 941 -2.85 6.66 -29.64
C ILE A 941 -1.91 7.86 -29.77
N SER A 942 -1.86 8.45 -30.97
CA SER A 942 -0.97 9.56 -31.27
C SER A 942 -1.42 10.90 -30.67
N THR A 943 -2.72 11.09 -30.43
CA THR A 943 -3.28 12.34 -29.91
C THR A 943 -3.30 12.36 -28.39
N PRO A 944 -2.91 13.49 -27.72
CA PRO A 944 -3.08 13.64 -26.28
C PRO A 944 -4.54 13.50 -25.84
N THR A 945 -4.78 12.81 -24.72
CA THR A 945 -6.12 12.81 -24.10
C THR A 945 -6.41 14.18 -23.50
N THR A 946 -7.54 14.79 -23.88
CA THR A 946 -7.96 16.07 -23.33
C THR A 946 -8.52 15.90 -21.94
N LEU A 947 -7.98 16.67 -20.97
CA LEU A 947 -8.48 16.77 -19.60
C LEU A 947 -8.92 18.22 -19.36
N PHE A 948 -10.21 18.44 -19.15
CA PHE A 948 -10.79 19.74 -18.90
C PHE A 948 -10.72 20.11 -17.42
N SER A 949 -10.32 21.36 -17.12
CA SER A 949 -10.29 21.96 -15.78
C SER A 949 -10.77 23.40 -15.85
N ASP A 950 -11.48 23.88 -14.85
CA ASP A 950 -11.90 25.28 -14.75
C ASP A 950 -10.87 26.19 -14.04
N SER A 951 -9.80 25.60 -13.52
CA SER A 951 -8.73 26.30 -12.82
C SER A 951 -7.61 26.74 -13.77
N LYS A 952 -7.67 27.96 -14.29
CA LYS A 952 -6.60 28.54 -15.12
C LYS A 952 -5.25 28.54 -14.41
N SER A 953 -5.24 28.77 -13.09
CA SER A 953 -4.02 28.77 -12.28
C SER A 953 -3.40 27.37 -12.14
N ALA A 954 -4.20 26.31 -11.99
CA ALA A 954 -3.71 24.94 -11.97
C ALA A 954 -3.17 24.52 -13.35
N ILE A 955 -3.83 24.93 -14.44
CA ILE A 955 -3.37 24.70 -15.81
C ILE A 955 -2.02 25.39 -16.05
N CYS A 956 -1.88 26.69 -15.70
CA CYS A 956 -0.61 27.40 -15.80
C CYS A 956 0.49 26.71 -14.99
N LEU A 957 0.20 26.30 -13.75
CA LEU A 957 1.16 25.60 -12.89
C LEU A 957 1.60 24.25 -13.49
N ALA A 958 0.73 23.58 -14.21
CA ALA A 958 1.02 22.30 -14.84
C ALA A 958 1.89 22.45 -16.11
N HIS A 959 1.77 23.58 -16.83
CA HIS A 959 2.56 23.89 -18.02
C HIS A 959 3.89 24.58 -17.72
N ASP A 960 4.01 25.25 -16.56
CA ASP A 960 5.21 26.00 -16.22
C ASP A 960 6.24 25.11 -15.53
N GLY A 961 7.35 24.84 -16.21
CA GLY A 961 8.50 24.09 -15.68
C GLY A 961 9.31 24.82 -14.62
N HIS A 962 9.10 26.13 -14.40
CA HIS A 962 9.86 26.92 -13.45
C HIS A 962 9.42 26.65 -12.00
N TYR A 963 10.38 26.63 -11.10
CA TYR A 963 10.17 26.45 -9.67
C TYR A 963 9.63 27.75 -9.05
N HIS A 964 8.35 27.80 -8.74
CA HIS A 964 7.75 28.91 -8.01
C HIS A 964 7.96 28.77 -6.50
N ALA A 965 8.44 29.83 -5.84
CA ALA A 965 8.66 29.84 -4.40
C ALA A 965 7.39 29.49 -3.58
N ARG A 966 6.20 29.80 -4.13
CA ARG A 966 4.89 29.52 -3.52
C ARG A 966 4.42 28.07 -3.65
N THR A 967 5.06 27.23 -4.46
CA THR A 967 4.66 25.83 -4.72
C THR A 967 5.68 24.81 -4.23
N LYS A 968 6.73 25.26 -3.52
CA LYS A 968 7.80 24.41 -2.98
C LYS A 968 7.31 23.35 -1.97
N HIS A 969 6.14 23.55 -1.38
CA HIS A 969 5.53 22.64 -0.42
C HIS A 969 4.68 21.53 -1.09
N ILE A 970 4.42 21.64 -2.39
CA ILE A 970 3.72 20.59 -3.15
C ILE A 970 4.69 19.43 -3.32
N ASP A 971 4.26 18.24 -2.89
CA ASP A 971 5.03 17.02 -2.99
C ASP A 971 5.39 16.73 -4.46
N ILE A 972 6.64 16.32 -4.70
CA ILE A 972 7.20 15.97 -6.02
C ILE A 972 6.31 14.98 -6.78
N ARG A 973 5.65 14.06 -6.10
CA ARG A 973 4.72 13.10 -6.72
C ARG A 973 3.57 13.76 -7.49
N TYR A 974 3.19 14.98 -7.15
CA TYR A 974 2.16 15.72 -7.87
C TYR A 974 2.71 16.47 -9.08
N HIS A 975 4.01 16.71 -9.15
CA HIS A 975 4.66 17.27 -10.36
C HIS A 975 4.77 16.25 -11.51
N PHE A 976 4.41 15.00 -11.27
CA PHE A 976 4.24 13.98 -12.30
C PHE A 976 3.36 14.44 -13.47
N ILE A 977 2.34 15.26 -13.21
CA ILE A 977 1.45 15.77 -14.27
C ILE A 977 2.20 16.60 -15.31
N ARG A 978 3.25 17.35 -14.92
CA ARG A 978 4.08 18.12 -15.85
C ARG A 978 4.76 17.23 -16.86
N TYR A 979 5.42 16.18 -16.35
CA TYR A 979 6.08 15.20 -17.21
C TYR A 979 5.11 14.57 -18.22
N ILE A 980 3.89 14.24 -17.81
CA ILE A 980 2.88 13.62 -18.67
C ILE A 980 2.34 14.60 -19.74
N ILE A 981 2.26 15.88 -19.42
CA ILE A 981 1.88 16.94 -20.38
C ILE A 981 3.02 17.17 -21.37
N GLU A 982 4.26 17.29 -20.90
CA GLU A 982 5.46 17.43 -21.74
C GLU A 982 5.65 16.23 -22.69
N ALA A 983 5.39 15.03 -22.20
CA ALA A 983 5.40 13.80 -23.01
C ALA A 983 4.24 13.73 -24.04
N GLY A 984 3.34 14.71 -24.08
CA GLY A 984 2.20 14.74 -25.01
C GLY A 984 1.15 13.64 -24.76
N THR A 985 1.16 13.02 -23.57
CA THR A 985 0.21 11.96 -23.22
C THR A 985 -1.17 12.50 -22.90
N ILE A 986 -1.24 13.62 -22.17
CA ILE A 986 -2.47 14.38 -21.89
C ILE A 986 -2.27 15.85 -22.23
N LYS A 987 -3.38 16.57 -22.42
CA LYS A 987 -3.37 18.04 -22.46
C LYS A 987 -4.45 18.58 -21.52
N LEU A 988 -4.08 19.55 -20.67
CA LEU A 988 -5.03 20.30 -19.86
C LEU A 988 -5.62 21.45 -20.68
N VAL A 989 -6.94 21.53 -20.68
CA VAL A 989 -7.69 22.55 -21.42
C VAL A 989 -8.67 23.22 -20.47
N TYR A 990 -8.77 24.55 -20.56
CA TYR A 990 -9.74 25.29 -19.76
C TYR A 990 -11.17 25.01 -20.26
N CYS A 991 -12.09 24.77 -19.30
CA CYS A 991 -13.51 24.84 -19.58
C CYS A 991 -14.20 25.74 -18.52
N SER A 992 -15.37 26.28 -18.86
CA SER A 992 -16.12 27.09 -17.91
C SER A 992 -16.67 26.24 -16.75
N THR A 993 -16.82 26.83 -15.55
CA THR A 993 -17.44 26.17 -14.41
C THR A 993 -18.90 25.74 -14.69
N ASP A 994 -19.58 26.37 -15.65
CA ASP A 994 -20.94 25.97 -16.04
C ASP A 994 -20.95 24.69 -16.89
N ASP A 995 -19.84 24.33 -17.51
CA ASP A 995 -19.67 23.11 -18.31
C ASP A 995 -18.82 22.05 -17.56
N MET A 996 -18.36 22.36 -16.32
CA MET A 996 -17.50 21.48 -15.53
C MET A 996 -18.28 20.31 -14.92
N THR A 997 -18.45 19.28 -15.70
CA THR A 997 -19.21 18.06 -15.30
C THR A 997 -18.65 17.42 -14.02
N ALA A 998 -17.36 17.56 -13.72
CA ALA A 998 -16.72 17.03 -12.51
C ALA A 998 -17.17 17.72 -11.21
N ASP A 999 -17.84 18.90 -11.28
CA ASP A 999 -18.48 19.57 -10.14
C ASP A 999 -19.44 18.65 -9.38
N THR A 1000 -20.12 17.75 -10.09
CA THR A 1000 -21.02 16.74 -9.49
C THR A 1000 -20.30 15.79 -8.54
N LEU A 1001 -18.96 15.64 -8.71
CA LEU A 1001 -18.14 14.69 -7.95
C LEU A 1001 -17.40 15.36 -6.78
N THR A 1002 -17.53 16.67 -6.61
CA THR A 1002 -16.77 17.44 -5.60
C THR A 1002 -17.64 18.26 -4.65
N LYS A 1003 -18.82 18.66 -5.09
CA LYS A 1003 -19.69 19.56 -4.32
C LYS A 1003 -21.19 19.26 -4.45
N ALA A 1004 -21.98 19.69 -3.46
CA ALA A 1004 -23.44 19.64 -3.55
C ALA A 1004 -23.92 20.76 -4.49
N LEU A 1005 -24.81 20.44 -5.42
CA LEU A 1005 -25.24 21.33 -6.49
C LEU A 1005 -26.73 21.71 -6.35
N PRO A 1006 -27.11 22.95 -6.76
CA PRO A 1006 -28.50 23.33 -6.93
C PRO A 1006 -29.19 22.46 -8.02
N SER A 1007 -30.52 22.28 -7.91
CA SER A 1007 -31.30 21.33 -8.71
C SER A 1007 -31.10 21.47 -10.23
N VAL A 1008 -31.06 22.71 -10.75
CA VAL A 1008 -30.87 22.94 -12.19
C VAL A 1008 -29.52 22.45 -12.65
N LYS A 1009 -28.43 22.80 -11.91
CA LYS A 1009 -27.05 22.43 -12.25
C LYS A 1009 -26.82 20.94 -12.08
N ALA A 1010 -27.38 20.34 -11.01
CA ALA A 1010 -27.33 18.90 -10.78
C ALA A 1010 -27.99 18.10 -11.93
N LYS A 1011 -29.14 18.53 -12.42
CA LYS A 1011 -29.81 17.89 -13.54
C LYS A 1011 -29.04 18.07 -14.85
N HIS A 1012 -28.50 19.25 -15.10
CA HIS A 1012 -27.67 19.54 -16.27
C HIS A 1012 -26.46 18.61 -16.32
N PHE A 1013 -25.69 18.50 -15.23
CA PHE A 1013 -24.51 17.65 -15.19
C PHE A 1013 -24.83 16.16 -15.17
N ALA A 1014 -25.94 15.74 -14.57
CA ALA A 1014 -26.39 14.35 -14.68
C ALA A 1014 -26.62 13.98 -16.15
N SER A 1015 -27.25 14.85 -16.93
CA SER A 1015 -27.41 14.66 -18.38
C SER A 1015 -26.06 14.70 -19.11
N ALA A 1016 -25.16 15.59 -18.74
CA ALA A 1016 -23.80 15.68 -19.32
C ALA A 1016 -22.97 14.41 -19.03
N LEU A 1017 -23.21 13.71 -17.91
CA LEU A 1017 -22.61 12.40 -17.57
C LEU A 1017 -23.17 11.23 -18.42
N GLY A 1018 -24.18 11.47 -19.24
CA GLY A 1018 -24.85 10.45 -20.05
C GLY A 1018 -26.04 9.80 -19.35
N LEU A 1019 -26.54 10.38 -18.25
CA LEU A 1019 -27.74 9.90 -17.56
C LEU A 1019 -29.01 10.51 -18.16
N SER A 1020 -29.91 9.66 -18.62
CA SER A 1020 -31.18 10.05 -19.20
C SER A 1020 -32.29 9.01 -18.92
N THR A 1021 -33.54 9.40 -19.06
CA THR A 1021 -34.64 8.46 -19.20
C THR A 1021 -34.73 8.05 -20.67
N VAL A 1022 -34.66 6.79 -20.94
CA VAL A 1022 -34.95 6.25 -22.30
C VAL A 1022 -36.42 6.25 -22.54
#